data_3903e50f9611fcb847fc572f3fd45bfe
#
_entry.id   3903e50f9611fcb847fc572f3fd45bfe
#
_cell.length_a   1.000
_cell.length_b   1.000
_cell.length_c   1.000
_cell.angle_alpha   90.00
_cell.angle_beta   90.00
_cell.angle_gamma   90.00
#
_symmetry.space_group_name_H-M   'P 1'
#
loop_
_entity.id
_entity.type
_entity.pdbx_description
1 polymer ?
#
loop_
_entity_poly.entity_id
_entity_poly.type
_entity_poly.pdbx_seq_one_letter_code
_entity_poly.pdbx_strand_id
1 'polypeptide(L)'
;MGKEFRKPEGRPVFPKKAVITSGMPYGNKELHFGHVGGLFVHADTFARFMRDRIGAENVIFVSGTDCYGSPILEGFRKQQESGVIPANMTIHDYVEKNHKIQKDTLHAYEIKPDYYGASALYRGAEHHVESSKELFEALYERGQLKMMSTPQFYDPEFKVLLNGRQVVGKCPIEGCCSEKGYADECDLGHQYMPSELIEPKSMLSGKTPEIIEVKNWYFSLENFTDEMQEYINEVRANTNTRKYILNTIEEFLKKPVIYVQKKLIAVNPKTYTGEGAPDKDAFDAAYEAGLAELTAAFPAHEIIAEEKKPSVTFVFASLDDRDKARAALAERNINCRTGKTLVPFRLSGNIEWGVPVPECEGNKDLTFWVWPESLWAPISFTKACLEERGKDPSEWKDWWMGGDAQVYQFIGEDNIYFYGIAEMAMFAAADAEAGKPVKIDYKKLPQIIANRHILFMEKKASSSSEIKPPMAKDLLAFYTPEQLRMHFLSLGLSTKSSSFKPQIYLPENEREGVDPVLKEGNLLTNVFNRIVRSCLYTVQKYNDSVIPMGVVDEKIKAASEEAILEYERHMYNHDFHRITYVLDDYIRLLNKHYANNIKKAEEEGGEALRDQLLTDCFYGIKTALLLLHPIAPTGCETVREYVGLSEKVYDWNYAFADMKDVLANPNGETKFLPPRFDFFLRHESQLAEMQEK
;
A
#
# COMPACT_ATOMS: atom_id res chain seq x y z
N MET A 1 -12.36 -18.49 32.13
CA MET A 1 -11.63 -18.96 30.93
C MET A 1 -12.61 -19.71 30.07
N GLY A 2 -13.03 -19.11 28.93
CA GLY A 2 -13.93 -19.75 27.98
C GLY A 2 -13.26 -20.99 27.38
N LYS A 3 -14.05 -22.02 27.10
CA LYS A 3 -13.58 -23.18 26.35
C LYS A 3 -13.06 -22.70 25.01
N GLU A 4 -11.76 -22.84 24.74
CA GLU A 4 -11.19 -22.61 23.42
C GLU A 4 -11.62 -23.76 22.48
N PHE A 5 -12.48 -23.45 21.52
CA PHE A 5 -12.84 -24.36 20.42
C PHE A 5 -11.76 -24.29 19.31
N ARG A 6 -10.49 -24.31 19.69
CA ARG A 6 -9.37 -24.27 18.74
C ARG A 6 -8.92 -25.67 18.39
N LYS A 7 -8.66 -25.91 17.08
CA LYS A 7 -7.76 -26.98 16.66
C LYS A 7 -6.31 -26.42 16.78
N PRO A 8 -5.48 -26.92 17.73
CA PRO A 8 -4.18 -26.29 18.02
C PRO A 8 -3.11 -26.58 16.98
N GLU A 9 -3.18 -27.69 16.25
CA GLU A 9 -2.10 -28.12 15.35
C GLU A 9 -2.18 -27.45 13.97
N GLY A 10 -1.04 -26.90 13.52
CA GLY A 10 -0.88 -26.36 12.16
C GLY A 10 -1.46 -24.97 11.90
N ARG A 11 -1.99 -24.29 12.91
CA ARG A 11 -2.52 -22.91 12.76
C ARG A 11 -1.42 -21.88 12.92
N PRO A 12 -1.45 -20.80 12.13
CA PRO A 12 -0.54 -19.69 12.29
C PRO A 12 -0.72 -18.99 13.64
N VAL A 13 0.39 -18.49 14.19
CA VAL A 13 0.39 -17.72 15.45
C VAL A 13 0.37 -16.24 15.08
N PHE A 14 -0.63 -15.54 15.60
CA PHE A 14 -0.76 -14.09 15.47
C PHE A 14 -0.21 -13.39 16.72
N PRO A 15 0.21 -12.11 16.62
CA PRO A 15 0.65 -11.33 17.77
C PRO A 15 -0.51 -11.10 18.75
N LYS A 16 -0.18 -10.72 19.98
CA LYS A 16 -1.20 -10.35 20.98
C LYS A 16 -1.76 -8.95 20.75
N LYS A 17 -0.96 -8.05 20.14
CA LYS A 17 -1.36 -6.70 19.74
C LYS A 17 -0.97 -6.47 18.28
N ALA A 18 -1.77 -5.72 17.54
CA ALA A 18 -1.47 -5.38 16.16
C ALA A 18 -1.76 -3.91 15.88
N VAL A 19 -0.81 -3.26 15.19
CA VAL A 19 -1.07 -1.98 14.52
C VAL A 19 -1.11 -2.23 13.02
N ILE A 20 -2.17 -1.82 12.37
CA ILE A 20 -2.29 -1.84 10.92
C ILE A 20 -2.19 -0.41 10.41
N THR A 21 -1.36 -0.17 9.40
CA THR A 21 -1.29 1.12 8.73
C THR A 21 -1.55 0.98 7.24
N SER A 22 -2.01 2.03 6.61
CA SER A 22 -2.14 2.12 5.16
C SER A 22 -1.43 3.37 4.66
N GLY A 23 -0.81 3.29 3.47
CA GLY A 23 -0.13 4.43 2.88
C GLY A 23 -1.02 5.66 2.82
N MET A 24 -0.44 6.81 3.15
CA MET A 24 -1.17 8.07 3.27
C MET A 24 -1.32 8.75 1.90
N PRO A 25 -2.55 9.10 1.48
CA PRO A 25 -2.75 9.90 0.28
C PRO A 25 -2.43 11.37 0.54
N TYR A 26 -1.93 12.08 -0.49
CA TYR A 26 -1.73 13.51 -0.43
C TYR A 26 -3.03 14.30 -0.25
N GLY A 27 -2.98 15.35 0.57
CA GLY A 27 -4.08 16.26 0.88
C GLY A 27 -4.44 17.26 -0.23
N ASN A 28 -4.09 16.99 -1.47
CA ASN A 28 -4.35 17.87 -2.63
C ASN A 28 -5.41 17.34 -3.59
N LYS A 29 -5.99 16.17 -3.31
CA LYS A 29 -6.96 15.51 -4.21
C LYS A 29 -7.83 14.47 -3.49
N GLU A 30 -8.91 14.10 -4.17
CA GLU A 30 -9.77 12.99 -3.78
C GLU A 30 -9.08 11.64 -4.00
N LEU A 31 -9.61 10.59 -3.37
CA LEU A 31 -9.12 9.23 -3.55
C LEU A 31 -9.60 8.65 -4.89
N HIS A 32 -8.68 8.16 -5.71
CA HIS A 32 -9.03 7.33 -6.85
C HIS A 32 -9.11 5.83 -6.45
N PHE A 33 -9.67 5.01 -7.33
CA PHE A 33 -9.87 3.58 -7.07
C PHE A 33 -8.58 2.85 -6.67
N GLY A 34 -7.41 3.28 -7.15
CA GLY A 34 -6.12 2.68 -6.82
C GLY A 34 -5.72 2.84 -5.35
N HIS A 35 -6.03 4.00 -4.72
CA HIS A 35 -5.84 4.18 -3.28
C HIS A 35 -6.77 3.26 -2.49
N VAL A 36 -8.06 3.30 -2.81
CA VAL A 36 -9.07 2.54 -2.06
C VAL A 36 -8.91 1.04 -2.30
N GLY A 37 -8.94 0.59 -3.55
CA GLY A 37 -8.87 -0.83 -3.91
C GLY A 37 -7.49 -1.44 -3.73
N GLY A 38 -6.41 -0.67 -4.00
CA GLY A 38 -5.03 -1.17 -3.91
C GLY A 38 -4.49 -1.28 -2.49
N LEU A 39 -4.93 -0.40 -1.59
CA LEU A 39 -4.40 -0.31 -0.23
C LEU A 39 -5.48 -0.43 0.85
N PHE A 40 -6.43 0.53 0.90
CA PHE A 40 -7.34 0.64 2.04
C PHE A 40 -8.27 -0.54 2.22
N VAL A 41 -8.81 -1.11 1.14
CA VAL A 41 -9.66 -2.31 1.21
C VAL A 41 -8.90 -3.50 1.79
N HIS A 42 -7.63 -3.69 1.39
CA HIS A 42 -6.78 -4.76 1.89
C HIS A 42 -6.43 -4.56 3.38
N ALA A 43 -6.04 -3.34 3.75
CA ALA A 43 -5.71 -2.99 5.12
C ALA A 43 -6.92 -3.13 6.06
N ASP A 44 -8.10 -2.63 5.66
CA ASP A 44 -9.33 -2.73 6.44
C ASP A 44 -9.79 -4.19 6.59
N THR A 45 -9.74 -4.97 5.49
CA THR A 45 -10.09 -6.40 5.54
C THR A 45 -9.17 -7.14 6.53
N PHE A 46 -7.87 -6.85 6.50
CA PHE A 46 -6.93 -7.45 7.44
C PHE A 46 -7.17 -6.95 8.88
N ALA A 47 -7.44 -5.66 9.07
CA ALA A 47 -7.74 -5.09 10.38
C ALA A 47 -9.00 -5.70 11.00
N ARG A 48 -10.08 -5.89 10.21
CA ARG A 48 -11.30 -6.58 10.65
C ARG A 48 -11.02 -8.03 11.02
N PHE A 49 -10.30 -8.76 10.16
CA PHE A 49 -9.88 -10.11 10.48
C PHE A 49 -9.08 -10.17 11.79
N MET A 50 -8.13 -9.26 11.99
CA MET A 50 -7.34 -9.22 13.22
C MET A 50 -8.20 -8.91 14.45
N ARG A 51 -9.17 -7.98 14.34
CA ARG A 51 -10.13 -7.72 15.43
C ARG A 51 -10.93 -8.96 15.80
N ASP A 52 -11.41 -9.69 14.81
CA ASP A 52 -12.16 -10.95 15.00
C ASP A 52 -11.24 -12.05 15.58
N ARG A 53 -9.93 -12.01 15.23
CA ARG A 53 -8.97 -13.07 15.56
C ARG A 53 -8.28 -12.93 16.92
N ILE A 54 -7.95 -11.69 17.33
CA ILE A 54 -7.20 -11.45 18.56
C ILE A 54 -7.93 -10.51 19.54
N GLY A 55 -9.14 -10.06 19.20
CA GLY A 55 -9.92 -9.10 19.97
C GLY A 55 -9.76 -7.66 19.49
N ALA A 56 -10.85 -6.92 19.39
CA ALA A 56 -10.85 -5.55 18.86
C ALA A 56 -10.02 -4.57 19.70
N GLU A 57 -9.97 -4.78 21.01
CA GLU A 57 -9.18 -3.99 21.96
C GLU A 57 -7.67 -4.13 21.74
N ASN A 58 -7.24 -5.19 21.06
CA ASN A 58 -5.85 -5.52 20.77
C ASN A 58 -5.41 -5.10 19.35
N VAL A 59 -6.26 -4.37 18.64
CA VAL A 59 -5.97 -3.92 17.26
C VAL A 59 -6.15 -2.41 17.16
N ILE A 60 -5.19 -1.77 16.52
CA ILE A 60 -5.26 -0.36 16.11
C ILE A 60 -5.07 -0.30 14.60
N PHE A 61 -6.03 0.28 13.89
CA PHE A 61 -5.89 0.60 12.48
C PHE A 61 -5.83 2.11 12.30
N VAL A 62 -4.67 2.62 11.86
CA VAL A 62 -4.46 4.05 11.62
C VAL A 62 -3.99 4.31 10.20
N SER A 63 -4.41 5.41 9.66
CA SER A 63 -3.91 6.04 8.44
C SER A 63 -4.25 7.52 8.47
N GLY A 64 -3.97 8.26 7.41
CA GLY A 64 -4.29 9.67 7.37
C GLY A 64 -3.96 10.33 6.05
N THR A 65 -4.18 11.62 6.02
CA THR A 65 -3.86 12.51 4.90
C THR A 65 -2.47 13.08 5.08
N ASP A 66 -1.61 12.92 4.09
CA ASP A 66 -0.34 13.61 3.98
C ASP A 66 -0.58 15.04 3.52
N CYS A 67 -0.34 15.99 4.42
CA CYS A 67 -0.73 17.39 4.25
C CYS A 67 0.42 18.30 3.78
N TYR A 68 1.66 17.83 3.75
CA TYR A 68 2.83 18.65 3.50
C TYR A 68 3.45 18.39 2.11
N GLY A 69 4.48 19.19 1.80
CA GLY A 69 5.29 19.02 0.60
C GLY A 69 4.85 19.82 -0.62
N SER A 70 5.75 19.85 -1.61
CA SER A 70 5.57 20.61 -2.85
C SER A 70 4.33 20.21 -3.68
N PRO A 71 3.86 18.95 -3.71
CA PRO A 71 2.63 18.59 -4.43
C PRO A 71 1.39 19.29 -3.88
N ILE A 72 1.35 19.52 -2.55
CA ILE A 72 0.24 20.23 -1.90
C ILE A 72 0.26 21.72 -2.27
N LEU A 73 1.42 22.37 -2.13
CA LEU A 73 1.59 23.77 -2.50
C LEU A 73 1.24 24.02 -3.96
N GLU A 74 1.72 23.19 -4.87
CA GLU A 74 1.46 23.31 -6.29
C GLU A 74 -0.02 23.06 -6.64
N GLY A 75 -0.62 22.04 -6.04
CA GLY A 75 -2.05 21.76 -6.20
C GLY A 75 -2.93 22.89 -5.70
N PHE A 76 -2.61 23.45 -4.54
CA PHE A 76 -3.29 24.60 -3.96
C PHE A 76 -3.21 25.83 -4.89
N ARG A 77 -1.98 26.21 -5.29
CA ARG A 77 -1.73 27.34 -6.18
C ARG A 77 -2.49 27.21 -7.51
N LYS A 78 -2.38 26.07 -8.19
CA LYS A 78 -3.07 25.82 -9.47
C LYS A 78 -4.58 25.92 -9.37
N GLN A 79 -5.18 25.39 -8.32
CA GLN A 79 -6.63 25.47 -8.12
C GLN A 79 -7.08 26.89 -7.78
N GLN A 80 -6.27 27.66 -7.06
CA GLN A 80 -6.53 29.06 -6.76
C GLN A 80 -6.45 29.93 -8.02
N GLU A 81 -5.39 29.78 -8.84
CA GLU A 81 -5.20 30.49 -10.10
C GLU A 81 -6.29 30.17 -11.14
N SER A 82 -6.76 28.92 -11.18
CA SER A 82 -7.85 28.48 -12.07
C SER A 82 -9.26 28.83 -11.55
N GLY A 83 -9.37 29.41 -10.36
CA GLY A 83 -10.65 29.77 -9.74
C GLY A 83 -11.49 28.57 -9.26
N VAL A 84 -10.90 27.37 -9.19
CA VAL A 84 -11.57 26.17 -8.64
C VAL A 84 -11.79 26.29 -7.14
N ILE A 85 -10.88 26.98 -6.45
CA ILE A 85 -11.01 27.33 -5.03
C ILE A 85 -10.97 28.84 -4.85
N PRO A 86 -11.65 29.39 -3.80
CA PRO A 86 -11.66 30.82 -3.53
C PRO A 86 -10.25 31.40 -3.33
N ALA A 87 -10.03 32.63 -3.82
CA ALA A 87 -8.75 33.32 -3.66
C ALA A 87 -8.34 33.60 -2.19
N ASN A 88 -9.31 33.64 -1.28
CA ASN A 88 -9.08 33.81 0.16
C ASN A 88 -8.97 32.49 0.95
N MET A 89 -9.04 31.34 0.29
CA MET A 89 -8.84 30.05 0.94
C MET A 89 -7.39 29.93 1.40
N THR A 90 -7.16 29.49 2.62
CA THR A 90 -5.81 29.18 3.09
C THR A 90 -5.40 27.78 2.69
N ILE A 91 -4.08 27.49 2.69
CA ILE A 91 -3.59 26.14 2.44
C ILE A 91 -4.09 25.15 3.51
N HIS A 92 -4.24 25.61 4.75
CA HIS A 92 -4.82 24.82 5.83
C HIS A 92 -6.27 24.42 5.52
N ASP A 93 -7.13 25.37 5.09
CA ASP A 93 -8.51 25.07 4.68
C ASP A 93 -8.57 24.12 3.48
N TYR A 94 -7.61 24.26 2.56
CA TYR A 94 -7.51 23.41 1.38
C TYR A 94 -7.22 21.95 1.74
N VAL A 95 -6.23 21.69 2.58
CA VAL A 95 -5.92 20.32 3.03
C VAL A 95 -7.02 19.76 3.92
N GLU A 96 -7.66 20.59 4.77
CA GLU A 96 -8.80 20.17 5.60
C GLU A 96 -9.99 19.74 4.75
N LYS A 97 -10.31 20.50 3.70
CA LYS A 97 -11.36 20.12 2.73
C LYS A 97 -11.09 18.76 2.11
N ASN A 98 -9.86 18.55 1.61
CA ASN A 98 -9.50 17.28 0.96
C ASN A 98 -9.48 16.13 1.96
N HIS A 99 -8.99 16.36 3.19
CA HIS A 99 -9.02 15.38 4.27
C HIS A 99 -10.45 14.88 4.56
N LYS A 100 -11.41 15.80 4.67
CA LYS A 100 -12.83 15.46 4.88
C LYS A 100 -13.38 14.61 3.73
N ILE A 101 -13.10 15.01 2.48
CA ILE A 101 -13.54 14.24 1.30
C ILE A 101 -12.94 12.84 1.28
N GLN A 102 -11.65 12.70 1.63
CA GLN A 102 -10.99 11.40 1.72
C GLN A 102 -11.62 10.52 2.80
N LYS A 103 -11.85 11.08 3.99
CA LYS A 103 -12.51 10.37 5.11
C LYS A 103 -13.92 9.91 4.75
N ASP A 104 -14.72 10.78 4.12
CA ASP A 104 -16.07 10.44 3.66
C ASP A 104 -16.04 9.33 2.59
N THR A 105 -15.06 9.37 1.68
CA THR A 105 -14.88 8.32 0.67
C THR A 105 -14.55 6.96 1.33
N LEU A 106 -13.65 6.94 2.31
CA LEU A 106 -13.31 5.71 3.03
C LEU A 106 -14.54 5.16 3.78
N HIS A 107 -15.28 6.03 4.44
CA HIS A 107 -16.52 5.64 5.14
C HIS A 107 -17.55 5.05 4.18
N ALA A 108 -17.72 5.63 2.98
CA ALA A 108 -18.64 5.13 1.96
C ALA A 108 -18.25 3.74 1.42
N TYR A 109 -16.97 3.35 1.54
CA TYR A 109 -16.46 2.00 1.25
C TYR A 109 -16.47 1.06 2.46
N GLU A 110 -17.08 1.47 3.57
CA GLU A 110 -17.09 0.74 4.85
C GLU A 110 -15.68 0.50 5.42
N ILE A 111 -14.71 1.31 5.05
CA ILE A 111 -13.36 1.28 5.60
C ILE A 111 -13.37 2.06 6.91
N LYS A 112 -12.99 1.40 8.00
CA LYS A 112 -13.08 1.94 9.38
C LYS A 112 -11.74 1.90 10.09
N PRO A 113 -10.82 2.86 9.81
CA PRO A 113 -9.67 3.06 10.68
C PRO A 113 -10.14 3.51 12.07
N ASP A 114 -9.43 3.12 13.11
CA ASP A 114 -9.66 3.63 14.47
C ASP A 114 -9.33 5.11 14.57
N TYR A 115 -8.32 5.54 13.79
CA TYR A 115 -7.98 6.95 13.63
C TYR A 115 -7.54 7.24 12.19
N TYR A 116 -8.29 8.11 11.50
CA TYR A 116 -7.88 8.67 10.21
C TYR A 116 -7.39 10.09 10.44
N GLY A 117 -6.06 10.24 10.59
CA GLY A 117 -5.40 11.49 10.93
C GLY A 117 -5.12 12.39 9.74
N ALA A 118 -4.43 13.48 10.02
CA ALA A 118 -3.86 14.38 9.01
C ALA A 118 -2.59 15.00 9.60
N SER A 119 -1.49 15.02 8.85
CA SER A 119 -0.20 15.45 9.36
C SER A 119 -0.15 16.95 9.75
N ALA A 120 -1.07 17.77 9.20
CA ALA A 120 -1.15 19.20 9.49
C ALA A 120 -2.44 19.63 10.22
N LEU A 121 -3.33 18.70 10.60
CA LEU A 121 -4.64 19.06 11.18
C LEU A 121 -4.88 18.34 12.51
N TYR A 122 -5.63 19.03 13.36
CA TYR A 122 -6.18 18.48 14.61
C TYR A 122 -5.11 17.89 15.55
N ARG A 123 -5.51 16.99 16.41
CA ARG A 123 -4.62 16.33 17.38
C ARG A 123 -3.50 15.51 16.72
N GLY A 124 -3.76 14.97 15.52
CA GLY A 124 -2.73 14.28 14.72
C GLY A 124 -1.54 15.17 14.41
N ALA A 125 -1.75 16.45 14.09
CA ALA A 125 -0.68 17.39 13.79
C ALA A 125 0.19 17.71 15.01
N GLU A 126 -0.41 17.86 16.21
CA GLU A 126 0.32 18.14 17.44
C GLU A 126 1.29 17.00 17.75
N HIS A 127 0.80 15.76 17.75
CA HIS A 127 1.64 14.58 17.94
C HIS A 127 2.65 14.39 16.81
N HIS A 128 2.32 14.85 15.59
CA HIS A 128 3.23 14.71 14.46
C HIS A 128 4.43 15.67 14.57
N VAL A 129 4.21 16.91 14.99
CA VAL A 129 5.30 17.86 15.26
C VAL A 129 6.21 17.34 16.39
N GLU A 130 5.61 16.83 17.48
CA GLU A 130 6.35 16.25 18.60
C GLU A 130 7.18 15.03 18.18
N SER A 131 6.56 14.06 17.51
CA SER A 131 7.25 12.85 17.06
C SER A 131 8.36 13.15 16.06
N SER A 132 8.17 14.13 15.18
CA SER A 132 9.19 14.58 14.24
C SER A 132 10.41 15.16 14.95
N LYS A 133 10.17 15.98 15.99
CA LYS A 133 11.21 16.52 16.83
C LYS A 133 11.95 15.40 17.59
N GLU A 134 11.23 14.51 18.26
CA GLU A 134 11.80 13.40 19.02
C GLU A 134 12.71 12.53 18.14
N LEU A 135 12.25 12.19 16.93
CA LEU A 135 13.01 11.34 16.02
C LEU A 135 14.27 12.04 15.50
N PHE A 136 14.16 13.32 15.13
CA PHE A 136 15.31 14.11 14.70
C PHE A 136 16.36 14.19 15.81
N GLU A 137 15.98 14.56 17.01
CA GLU A 137 16.88 14.67 18.17
C GLU A 137 17.54 13.33 18.46
N ALA A 138 16.79 12.22 18.43
CA ALA A 138 17.33 10.89 18.61
C ALA A 138 18.38 10.52 17.56
N LEU A 139 18.13 10.79 16.29
CA LEU A 139 19.09 10.53 15.21
C LEU A 139 20.32 11.45 15.29
N TYR A 140 20.11 12.72 15.65
CA TYR A 140 21.19 13.69 15.78
C TYR A 140 22.15 13.33 16.94
N GLU A 141 21.61 13.06 18.12
CA GLU A 141 22.38 12.67 19.31
C GLU A 141 23.21 11.39 19.08
N ARG A 142 22.75 10.50 18.20
CA ARG A 142 23.44 9.27 17.83
C ARG A 142 24.43 9.44 16.68
N GLY A 143 24.61 10.68 16.19
CA GLY A 143 25.54 10.98 15.12
C GLY A 143 25.16 10.39 13.75
N GLN A 144 23.88 10.12 13.53
CA GLN A 144 23.38 9.55 12.27
C GLN A 144 22.98 10.60 11.23
N LEU A 145 22.98 11.88 11.63
CA LEU A 145 22.68 13.01 10.75
C LEU A 145 23.94 13.75 10.35
N LYS A 146 23.95 14.22 9.11
CA LYS A 146 25.00 15.10 8.58
C LYS A 146 24.41 16.25 7.79
N MET A 147 25.03 17.41 7.88
CA MET A 147 24.71 18.56 7.04
C MET A 147 25.45 18.44 5.72
N MET A 148 24.73 18.49 4.59
CA MET A 148 25.29 18.46 3.25
C MET A 148 24.83 19.66 2.44
N SER A 149 25.77 20.24 1.64
CA SER A 149 25.44 21.22 0.62
C SER A 149 25.16 20.51 -0.70
N THR A 150 24.05 20.82 -1.32
CA THR A 150 23.64 20.24 -2.60
C THR A 150 23.13 21.32 -3.55
N PRO A 151 23.40 21.21 -4.87
CA PRO A 151 22.87 22.14 -5.85
C PRO A 151 21.37 22.01 -5.97
N GLN A 152 20.65 23.13 -5.95
CA GLN A 152 19.20 23.19 -6.10
C GLN A 152 18.79 24.35 -6.99
N PHE A 153 17.70 24.20 -7.76
CA PHE A 153 17.15 25.28 -8.56
C PHE A 153 16.50 26.35 -7.69
N TYR A 154 16.73 27.61 -8.07
CA TYR A 154 16.19 28.80 -7.42
C TYR A 154 15.58 29.73 -8.45
N ASP A 155 14.37 30.22 -8.18
CA ASP A 155 13.72 31.24 -8.99
C ASP A 155 14.01 32.62 -8.39
N PRO A 156 14.82 33.47 -9.05
CA PRO A 156 15.20 34.77 -8.50
C PRO A 156 14.06 35.79 -8.54
N GLU A 157 13.03 35.60 -9.40
CA GLU A 157 11.90 36.49 -9.48
C GLU A 157 10.92 36.27 -8.32
N PHE A 158 10.64 35.01 -8.02
CA PHE A 158 9.78 34.63 -6.89
C PHE A 158 10.58 34.45 -5.57
N LYS A 159 11.91 34.45 -5.64
CA LYS A 159 12.83 34.26 -4.50
C LYS A 159 12.58 32.98 -3.73
N VAL A 160 12.29 31.88 -4.44
CA VAL A 160 11.99 30.57 -3.86
C VAL A 160 12.86 29.48 -4.48
N LEU A 161 13.14 28.45 -3.68
CA LEU A 161 13.74 27.21 -4.15
C LEU A 161 12.72 26.39 -4.91
N LEU A 162 13.13 25.86 -6.04
CA LEU A 162 12.28 25.03 -6.89
C LEU A 162 12.61 23.55 -6.67
N ASN A 163 11.58 22.76 -6.41
CA ASN A 163 11.70 21.33 -6.14
C ASN A 163 10.91 20.51 -7.18
N GLY A 164 11.45 19.36 -7.55
CA GLY A 164 10.77 18.38 -8.37
C GLY A 164 10.08 19.00 -9.60
N ARG A 165 8.76 18.90 -9.66
CA ARG A 165 7.94 19.37 -10.80
C ARG A 165 7.81 20.88 -10.95
N GLN A 166 8.36 21.67 -10.05
CA GLN A 166 8.42 23.12 -10.21
C GLN A 166 9.45 23.57 -11.24
N VAL A 167 10.31 22.66 -11.70
CA VAL A 167 11.22 22.88 -12.83
C VAL A 167 10.90 21.87 -13.91
N VAL A 168 10.82 22.31 -15.15
CA VAL A 168 10.62 21.46 -16.33
C VAL A 168 11.73 21.74 -17.34
N GLY A 169 12.30 20.69 -17.89
CA GLY A 169 13.33 20.75 -18.92
C GLY A 169 13.34 19.43 -19.71
N LYS A 170 14.43 19.16 -20.40
CA LYS A 170 14.63 17.91 -21.13
C LYS A 170 15.53 16.97 -20.33
N CYS A 171 15.21 15.69 -20.35
CA CYS A 171 16.04 14.66 -19.72
C CYS A 171 17.44 14.65 -20.33
N PRO A 172 18.51 14.67 -19.51
CA PRO A 172 19.90 14.67 -20.00
C PRO A 172 20.35 13.31 -20.54
N ILE A 173 19.54 12.26 -20.36
CA ILE A 173 19.90 10.89 -20.77
C ILE A 173 19.67 10.74 -22.27
N GLU A 174 20.72 10.44 -23.01
CA GLU A 174 20.68 10.25 -24.46
C GLU A 174 19.71 9.10 -24.83
N GLY A 175 18.85 9.35 -25.83
CA GLY A 175 17.84 8.39 -26.28
C GLY A 175 16.64 8.28 -25.34
N CYS A 176 16.52 9.14 -24.33
CA CYS A 176 15.32 9.24 -23.55
C CYS A 176 14.18 9.83 -24.41
N CYS A 177 13.05 9.11 -24.46
CA CYS A 177 11.85 9.55 -25.18
C CYS A 177 10.88 10.32 -24.27
N SER A 178 11.28 10.67 -23.06
CA SER A 178 10.46 11.48 -22.17
C SER A 178 10.37 12.92 -22.69
N GLU A 179 9.16 13.43 -22.80
CA GLU A 179 8.91 14.82 -23.20
C GLU A 179 9.23 15.81 -22.05
N LYS A 180 9.31 15.32 -20.82
CA LYS A 180 9.51 16.13 -19.61
C LYS A 180 10.56 15.54 -18.68
N GLY A 181 11.60 16.34 -18.44
CA GLY A 181 12.49 16.20 -17.29
C GLY A 181 12.11 17.21 -16.21
N TYR A 182 12.28 16.83 -14.95
CA TYR A 182 12.05 17.68 -13.78
C TYR A 182 13.40 18.01 -13.10
N ALA A 183 13.38 18.59 -11.90
CA ALA A 183 14.58 19.03 -11.24
C ALA A 183 15.65 17.92 -11.09
N ASP A 184 15.25 16.70 -10.82
CA ASP A 184 16.12 15.57 -10.46
C ASP A 184 15.75 14.24 -11.11
N GLU A 185 14.61 14.18 -11.83
CA GLU A 185 14.13 12.98 -12.53
C GLU A 185 13.31 13.32 -13.77
N CYS A 186 13.08 12.34 -14.65
CA CYS A 186 12.13 12.48 -15.74
C CYS A 186 10.91 11.56 -15.55
N ASP A 187 9.86 11.74 -16.37
CA ASP A 187 8.63 10.92 -16.32
C ASP A 187 8.89 9.39 -16.48
N LEU A 188 10.04 9.01 -17.06
CA LEU A 188 10.47 7.62 -17.20
C LEU A 188 11.37 7.13 -16.05
N GLY A 189 11.54 7.95 -15.01
CA GLY A 189 12.31 7.59 -13.81
C GLY A 189 13.83 7.63 -13.97
N HIS A 190 14.37 8.28 -15.00
CA HIS A 190 15.80 8.55 -15.06
C HIS A 190 16.15 9.63 -14.04
N GLN A 191 17.07 9.32 -13.13
CA GLN A 191 17.57 10.26 -12.14
C GLN A 191 18.84 10.93 -12.61
N TYR A 192 18.99 12.21 -12.31
CA TYR A 192 20.13 13.06 -12.66
C TYR A 192 20.30 14.20 -11.65
N MET A 193 21.43 14.86 -11.67
CA MET A 193 21.63 16.06 -10.85
C MET A 193 20.88 17.26 -11.46
N PRO A 194 20.38 18.21 -10.64
CA PRO A 194 19.73 19.41 -11.15
C PRO A 194 20.54 20.15 -12.21
N SER A 195 21.86 20.20 -12.08
CA SER A 195 22.79 20.83 -13.03
C SER A 195 22.86 20.13 -14.40
N GLU A 196 22.35 18.90 -14.52
CA GLU A 196 22.37 18.12 -15.76
C GLU A 196 21.09 18.31 -16.59
N LEU A 197 20.00 18.85 -15.99
CA LEU A 197 18.74 19.08 -16.71
C LEU A 197 18.94 20.06 -17.88
N ILE A 198 18.50 19.65 -19.06
CA ILE A 198 18.67 20.44 -20.29
C ILE A 198 17.52 21.45 -20.41
N GLU A 199 17.87 22.70 -20.68
CA GLU A 199 16.91 23.81 -20.86
C GLU A 199 15.91 23.94 -19.70
N PRO A 200 16.38 24.02 -18.43
CA PRO A 200 15.48 24.12 -17.29
C PRO A 200 14.65 25.40 -17.33
N LYS A 201 13.35 25.29 -17.02
CA LYS A 201 12.44 26.43 -16.87
C LYS A 201 11.69 26.31 -15.55
N SER A 202 11.63 27.41 -14.81
CA SER A 202 10.75 27.52 -13.65
C SER A 202 9.29 27.47 -14.09
N MET A 203 8.49 26.68 -13.42
CA MET A 203 7.05 26.64 -13.62
C MET A 203 6.34 27.84 -13.00
N LEU A 204 7.06 28.64 -12.18
CA LEU A 204 6.54 29.86 -11.58
C LEU A 204 6.70 31.06 -12.49
N SER A 205 7.97 31.38 -12.87
CA SER A 205 8.29 32.55 -13.70
C SER A 205 8.32 32.26 -15.20
N GLY A 206 8.40 31.00 -15.62
CA GLY A 206 8.66 30.60 -17.01
C GLY A 206 10.10 30.87 -17.48
N LYS A 207 10.96 31.43 -16.62
CA LYS A 207 12.36 31.78 -16.92
C LYS A 207 13.30 30.63 -16.55
N THR A 208 14.55 30.71 -17.04
CA THR A 208 15.60 29.78 -16.63
C THR A 208 15.95 30.05 -15.16
N PRO A 209 15.85 29.06 -14.27
CA PRO A 209 16.19 29.20 -12.86
C PRO A 209 17.72 29.24 -12.67
N GLU A 210 18.15 29.82 -11.58
CA GLU A 210 19.53 29.74 -11.11
C GLU A 210 19.78 28.44 -10.34
N ILE A 211 21.02 27.99 -10.25
CA ILE A 211 21.44 26.89 -9.37
C ILE A 211 22.20 27.49 -8.21
N ILE A 212 21.74 27.22 -6.99
CA ILE A 212 22.40 27.65 -5.77
C ILE A 212 22.68 26.46 -4.86
N GLU A 213 23.74 26.55 -4.07
CA GLU A 213 24.06 25.55 -3.06
C GLU A 213 23.17 25.72 -1.83
N VAL A 214 22.49 24.66 -1.44
CA VAL A 214 21.57 24.66 -0.29
C VAL A 214 21.98 23.59 0.71
N LYS A 215 22.07 24.00 1.97
CA LYS A 215 22.39 23.10 3.08
C LYS A 215 21.13 22.45 3.64
N ASN A 216 21.16 21.13 3.76
CA ASN A 216 20.08 20.33 4.34
C ASN A 216 20.64 19.20 5.21
N TRP A 217 19.81 18.73 6.14
CA TRP A 217 20.09 17.54 6.94
C TRP A 217 19.84 16.27 6.13
N TYR A 218 20.77 15.33 6.24
CA TYR A 218 20.68 14.00 5.63
C TYR A 218 20.95 12.93 6.68
N PHE A 219 20.17 11.87 6.62
CA PHE A 219 20.46 10.62 7.32
C PHE A 219 21.49 9.82 6.52
N SER A 220 22.52 9.29 7.18
CA SER A 220 23.65 8.59 6.54
C SER A 220 23.27 7.15 6.16
N LEU A 221 22.21 7.01 5.34
CA LEU A 221 21.64 5.70 4.95
C LEU A 221 22.64 4.82 4.20
N GLU A 222 23.60 5.40 3.49
CA GLU A 222 24.66 4.68 2.77
C GLU A 222 25.56 3.82 3.68
N ASN A 223 25.55 4.09 4.98
CA ASN A 223 26.32 3.33 5.95
C ASN A 223 25.60 2.05 6.45
N PHE A 224 24.36 1.79 6.02
CA PHE A 224 23.52 0.72 6.52
C PHE A 224 23.45 -0.52 5.61
N THR A 225 24.39 -0.66 4.67
CA THR A 225 24.35 -1.76 3.68
C THR A 225 24.44 -3.13 4.35
N ASP A 226 25.36 -3.31 5.30
CA ASP A 226 25.60 -4.58 5.95
C ASP A 226 24.45 -4.91 6.93
N GLU A 227 23.99 -3.94 7.73
CA GLU A 227 22.89 -4.08 8.66
C GLU A 227 21.58 -4.42 7.93
N MET A 228 21.33 -3.78 6.78
CA MET A 228 20.17 -4.09 5.93
C MET A 228 20.28 -5.49 5.31
N GLN A 229 21.47 -5.93 4.93
CA GLN A 229 21.67 -7.28 4.43
C GLN A 229 21.39 -8.35 5.51
N GLU A 230 21.84 -8.12 6.74
CA GLU A 230 21.53 -8.98 7.89
C GLU A 230 20.02 -9.00 8.15
N TYR A 231 19.37 -7.83 8.19
CA TYR A 231 17.93 -7.69 8.35
C TYR A 231 17.15 -8.51 7.31
N ILE A 232 17.48 -8.38 6.02
CA ILE A 232 16.83 -9.14 4.96
C ILE A 232 16.98 -10.64 5.16
N ASN A 233 18.16 -11.10 5.57
CA ASN A 233 18.41 -12.51 5.81
C ASN A 233 17.57 -13.04 6.99
N GLU A 234 17.47 -12.27 8.07
CA GLU A 234 16.62 -12.61 9.22
C GLU A 234 15.13 -12.63 8.86
N VAL A 235 14.65 -11.61 8.13
CA VAL A 235 13.25 -11.53 7.67
C VAL A 235 12.91 -12.69 6.73
N ARG A 236 13.82 -13.02 5.80
CA ARG A 236 13.65 -14.14 4.86
C ARG A 236 13.56 -15.49 5.55
N ALA A 237 14.31 -15.69 6.63
CA ALA A 237 14.34 -16.92 7.39
C ALA A 237 13.15 -17.08 8.36
N ASN A 238 12.62 -15.99 8.92
CA ASN A 238 11.76 -16.05 10.09
C ASN A 238 10.34 -15.48 9.86
N THR A 239 10.07 -14.86 8.70
CA THR A 239 8.77 -14.23 8.42
C THR A 239 8.18 -14.74 7.11
N ASN A 240 6.91 -14.38 6.87
CA ASN A 240 6.19 -14.64 5.62
C ASN A 240 6.23 -13.43 4.66
N THR A 241 7.16 -12.51 4.84
CA THR A 241 7.33 -11.35 3.96
C THR A 241 7.56 -11.80 2.51
N ARG A 242 6.84 -11.17 1.58
CA ARG A 242 6.85 -11.56 0.16
C ARG A 242 8.24 -11.42 -0.45
N LYS A 243 8.71 -12.44 -1.13
CA LYS A 243 10.07 -12.50 -1.71
C LYS A 243 10.42 -11.31 -2.60
N TYR A 244 9.45 -10.78 -3.37
CA TYR A 244 9.75 -9.67 -4.25
C TYR A 244 10.07 -8.37 -3.50
N ILE A 245 9.52 -8.17 -2.29
CA ILE A 245 9.84 -7.02 -1.44
C ILE A 245 11.32 -7.10 -1.04
N LEU A 246 11.75 -8.26 -0.53
CA LEU A 246 13.13 -8.47 -0.13
C LEU A 246 14.10 -8.35 -1.31
N ASN A 247 13.74 -8.89 -2.47
CA ASN A 247 14.55 -8.76 -3.68
C ASN A 247 14.64 -7.29 -4.14
N THR A 248 13.57 -6.51 -4.01
CA THR A 248 13.59 -5.08 -4.34
C THR A 248 14.51 -4.32 -3.41
N ILE A 249 14.51 -4.63 -2.10
CA ILE A 249 15.43 -4.03 -1.14
C ILE A 249 16.89 -4.40 -1.48
N GLU A 250 17.17 -5.68 -1.75
CA GLU A 250 18.52 -6.16 -2.13
C GLU A 250 19.09 -5.47 -3.36
N GLU A 251 18.23 -5.01 -4.29
CA GLU A 251 18.72 -4.24 -5.45
C GLU A 251 19.43 -2.93 -5.05
N PHE A 252 19.08 -2.34 -3.91
CA PHE A 252 19.70 -1.12 -3.40
C PHE A 252 20.95 -1.37 -2.55
N LEU A 253 21.23 -2.62 -2.17
CA LEU A 253 22.39 -2.97 -1.35
C LEU A 253 23.63 -3.29 -2.17
N LYS A 254 23.59 -3.02 -3.47
CA LYS A 254 24.70 -3.24 -4.37
C LYS A 254 25.74 -2.12 -4.26
N LYS A 255 27.01 -2.48 -4.55
CA LYS A 255 28.08 -1.49 -4.67
C LYS A 255 27.69 -0.39 -5.67
N PRO A 256 28.18 0.84 -5.48
CA PRO A 256 27.99 1.92 -6.45
C PRO A 256 28.55 1.55 -7.82
N VAL A 257 27.74 1.72 -8.88
CA VAL A 257 28.15 1.42 -10.25
C VAL A 257 27.81 2.55 -11.20
N ILE A 258 28.59 2.62 -12.29
CA ILE A 258 28.33 3.45 -13.46
C ILE A 258 28.24 2.56 -14.68
N TYR A 259 27.21 2.79 -15.49
CA TYR A 259 27.05 2.16 -16.82
C TYR A 259 27.36 3.19 -17.90
N VAL A 260 28.32 2.89 -18.77
CA VAL A 260 28.71 3.73 -19.91
C VAL A 260 28.50 2.94 -21.21
N GLN A 261 27.86 3.53 -22.20
CA GLN A 261 27.68 2.89 -23.49
C GLN A 261 29.03 2.79 -24.21
N LYS A 262 29.39 1.60 -24.73
CA LYS A 262 30.66 1.37 -25.44
C LYS A 262 30.87 2.36 -26.59
N LYS A 263 29.78 2.72 -27.31
CA LYS A 263 29.84 3.70 -28.41
C LYS A 263 30.28 5.10 -27.95
N LEU A 264 29.92 5.53 -26.72
CA LEU A 264 30.32 6.84 -26.19
C LEU A 264 31.78 6.85 -25.74
N ILE A 265 32.33 5.69 -25.39
CA ILE A 265 33.75 5.52 -25.07
C ILE A 265 34.59 5.52 -26.36
N ALA A 266 34.16 4.77 -27.39
CA ALA A 266 34.83 4.63 -28.68
C ALA A 266 34.84 5.97 -29.48
N VAL A 267 33.76 6.75 -29.34
CA VAL A 267 33.58 8.01 -30.08
C VAL A 267 33.39 9.14 -29.07
N ASN A 268 34.48 9.69 -28.59
CA ASN A 268 34.41 10.85 -27.70
C ASN A 268 33.76 12.04 -28.44
N PRO A 269 32.61 12.57 -27.97
CA PRO A 269 31.93 13.69 -28.64
C PRO A 269 32.78 14.95 -28.85
N LYS A 270 33.85 15.15 -28.04
CA LYS A 270 34.77 16.28 -28.19
C LYS A 270 35.84 16.07 -29.27
N THR A 271 36.15 14.84 -29.61
CA THR A 271 37.27 14.52 -30.50
C THR A 271 36.86 13.89 -31.84
N TYR A 272 35.61 13.44 -31.95
CA TYR A 272 35.08 12.82 -33.17
C TYR A 272 34.68 13.89 -34.19
N THR A 273 35.40 13.91 -35.30
CA THR A 273 35.14 14.81 -36.44
C THR A 273 34.74 14.08 -37.71
N GLY A 274 34.45 12.77 -37.65
CA GLY A 274 34.17 11.91 -38.82
C GLY A 274 32.69 11.75 -39.14
N GLU A 275 32.32 11.72 -40.43
CA GLU A 275 31.00 11.32 -40.91
C GLU A 275 30.99 9.78 -41.10
N GLY A 276 30.08 9.09 -40.37
CA GLY A 276 29.80 7.67 -40.51
C GLY A 276 30.20 6.82 -39.27
N ALA A 277 29.62 5.62 -39.13
CA ALA A 277 30.03 4.65 -38.13
C ALA A 277 31.38 4.02 -38.53
N PRO A 278 32.35 3.92 -37.58
CA PRO A 278 33.63 3.25 -37.86
C PRO A 278 33.40 1.76 -38.18
N ASP A 279 34.30 1.16 -39.00
CA ASP A 279 34.31 -0.30 -39.16
C ASP A 279 34.56 -0.97 -37.78
N LYS A 280 34.32 -2.27 -37.70
CA LYS A 280 34.38 -2.99 -36.43
C LYS A 280 35.76 -2.91 -35.77
N ASP A 281 36.83 -3.06 -36.56
CA ASP A 281 38.20 -3.07 -36.01
C ASP A 281 38.61 -1.69 -35.55
N ALA A 282 38.23 -0.62 -36.27
CA ALA A 282 38.40 0.74 -35.86
C ALA A 282 37.58 1.09 -34.61
N PHE A 283 36.37 0.60 -34.49
CA PHE A 283 35.54 0.76 -33.30
C PHE A 283 36.17 0.07 -32.08
N ASP A 284 36.60 -1.17 -32.21
CA ASP A 284 37.21 -1.93 -31.12
C ASP A 284 38.52 -1.27 -30.66
N ALA A 285 39.36 -0.82 -31.57
CA ALA A 285 40.60 -0.09 -31.24
C ALA A 285 40.30 1.27 -30.49
N ALA A 286 39.32 2.01 -30.98
CA ALA A 286 38.90 3.26 -30.35
C ALA A 286 38.27 3.03 -28.98
N TYR A 287 37.50 1.97 -28.82
CA TYR A 287 36.91 1.57 -27.55
C TYR A 287 38.00 1.20 -26.52
N GLU A 288 38.95 0.37 -26.87
CA GLU A 288 40.06 -0.04 -26.00
C GLU A 288 40.89 1.16 -25.55
N ALA A 289 41.22 2.08 -26.49
CA ALA A 289 41.94 3.32 -26.15
C ALA A 289 41.12 4.23 -25.19
N GLY A 290 39.85 4.44 -25.48
CA GLY A 290 38.98 5.25 -24.65
C GLY A 290 38.75 4.62 -23.27
N LEU A 291 38.62 3.29 -23.20
CA LEU A 291 38.49 2.56 -21.94
C LEU A 291 39.76 2.69 -21.10
N ALA A 292 40.94 2.59 -21.70
CA ALA A 292 42.20 2.76 -21.00
C ALA A 292 42.34 4.19 -20.43
N GLU A 293 41.92 5.21 -21.18
CA GLU A 293 41.92 6.61 -20.72
C GLU A 293 40.98 6.80 -19.52
N LEU A 294 39.75 6.26 -19.58
CA LEU A 294 38.80 6.35 -18.48
C LEU A 294 39.30 5.61 -17.24
N THR A 295 39.87 4.40 -17.43
CA THR A 295 40.46 3.61 -16.34
C THR A 295 41.57 4.38 -15.61
N ALA A 296 42.42 5.11 -16.35
CA ALA A 296 43.47 5.92 -15.76
C ALA A 296 42.94 7.17 -15.03
N ALA A 297 41.80 7.70 -15.45
CA ALA A 297 41.19 8.89 -14.89
C ALA A 297 40.30 8.64 -13.66
N PHE A 298 39.81 7.40 -13.52
CA PHE A 298 38.89 7.06 -12.44
C PHE A 298 39.61 6.65 -11.16
N PRO A 299 38.98 6.83 -9.97
CA PRO A 299 39.44 6.19 -8.75
C PRO A 299 39.47 4.65 -8.90
N ALA A 300 40.00 3.95 -7.91
CA ALA A 300 40.07 2.49 -7.92
C ALA A 300 38.69 1.88 -8.18
N HIS A 301 38.59 1.00 -9.16
CA HIS A 301 37.32 0.39 -9.60
C HIS A 301 37.55 -0.99 -10.21
N GLU A 302 36.45 -1.77 -10.31
CA GLU A 302 36.38 -3.03 -11.06
C GLU A 302 35.64 -2.77 -12.36
N ILE A 303 36.07 -3.41 -13.45
CA ILE A 303 35.42 -3.31 -14.78
C ILE A 303 34.70 -4.62 -15.08
N ILE A 304 33.40 -4.53 -15.41
CA ILE A 304 32.62 -5.65 -15.93
C ILE A 304 32.22 -5.30 -17.36
N ALA A 305 32.92 -5.92 -18.33
CA ALA A 305 32.66 -5.77 -19.76
C ALA A 305 32.18 -7.11 -20.32
N GLU A 306 30.91 -7.22 -20.63
CA GLU A 306 30.34 -8.38 -21.32
C GLU A 306 30.29 -8.10 -22.83
N GLU A 307 30.76 -9.03 -23.63
CA GLU A 307 30.87 -8.86 -25.11
C GLU A 307 29.52 -8.49 -25.73
N LYS A 308 28.43 -9.15 -25.29
CA LYS A 308 27.08 -8.96 -25.83
C LYS A 308 26.36 -7.73 -25.33
N LYS A 309 26.85 -7.08 -24.29
CA LYS A 309 26.21 -5.87 -23.74
C LYS A 309 26.71 -4.61 -24.41
N PRO A 310 25.81 -3.67 -24.75
CA PRO A 310 26.20 -2.40 -25.39
C PRO A 310 26.89 -1.42 -24.42
N SER A 311 26.93 -1.73 -23.12
CA SER A 311 27.55 -0.91 -22.08
C SER A 311 28.61 -1.67 -21.31
N VAL A 312 29.60 -0.95 -20.79
CA VAL A 312 30.54 -1.39 -19.77
C VAL A 312 30.09 -0.88 -18.41
N THR A 313 30.36 -1.66 -17.37
CA THR A 313 30.02 -1.32 -15.98
C THR A 313 31.30 -1.09 -15.20
N PHE A 314 31.38 0.05 -14.52
CA PHE A 314 32.44 0.38 -13.56
C PHE A 314 31.86 0.24 -12.16
N VAL A 315 32.51 -0.54 -11.30
CA VAL A 315 32.07 -0.83 -9.92
C VAL A 315 33.05 -0.14 -8.94
N PHE A 316 32.53 0.66 -8.04
CA PHE A 316 33.32 1.44 -7.09
C PHE A 316 33.12 0.94 -5.66
N ALA A 317 34.12 1.19 -4.81
CA ALA A 317 34.07 0.84 -3.40
C ALA A 317 33.17 1.81 -2.59
N SER A 318 33.08 3.06 -3.02
CA SER A 318 32.34 4.12 -2.33
C SER A 318 31.55 5.02 -3.28
N LEU A 319 30.56 5.74 -2.76
CA LEU A 319 29.82 6.77 -3.49
C LEU A 319 30.73 7.91 -3.94
N ASP A 320 31.69 8.31 -3.10
CA ASP A 320 32.64 9.38 -3.39
C ASP A 320 33.49 9.03 -4.62
N ASP A 321 33.98 7.80 -4.72
CA ASP A 321 34.72 7.33 -5.89
C ASP A 321 33.83 7.28 -7.15
N ARG A 322 32.58 6.82 -7.01
CA ARG A 322 31.62 6.85 -8.13
C ARG A 322 31.38 8.28 -8.62
N ASP A 323 31.21 9.24 -7.69
CA ASP A 323 30.89 10.62 -8.06
C ASP A 323 32.09 11.35 -8.65
N LYS A 324 33.33 11.05 -8.20
CA LYS A 324 34.55 11.49 -8.88
C LYS A 324 34.66 10.97 -10.31
N ALA A 325 34.31 9.70 -10.53
CA ALA A 325 34.29 9.12 -11.88
C ALA A 325 33.19 9.74 -12.75
N ARG A 326 32.01 10.05 -12.19
CA ARG A 326 30.94 10.79 -12.89
C ARG A 326 31.42 12.20 -13.31
N ALA A 327 32.11 12.93 -12.43
CA ALA A 327 32.67 14.23 -12.76
C ALA A 327 33.66 14.12 -13.92
N ALA A 328 34.55 13.14 -13.89
CA ALA A 328 35.50 12.87 -14.97
C ALA A 328 34.83 12.51 -16.32
N LEU A 329 33.67 11.82 -16.30
CA LEU A 329 32.85 11.57 -17.48
C LEU A 329 32.18 12.85 -18.00
N ALA A 330 31.65 13.68 -17.09
CA ALA A 330 31.01 14.94 -17.44
C ALA A 330 31.98 15.91 -18.11
N GLU A 331 33.24 16.01 -17.63
CA GLU A 331 34.32 16.80 -18.25
C GLU A 331 34.57 16.36 -19.70
N ARG A 332 34.34 15.10 -20.01
CA ARG A 332 34.50 14.51 -21.34
C ARG A 332 33.24 14.54 -22.20
N ASN A 333 32.11 15.06 -21.66
CA ASN A 333 30.78 15.01 -22.25
C ASN A 333 30.29 13.55 -22.53
N ILE A 334 30.69 12.62 -21.68
CA ILE A 334 30.25 11.22 -21.76
C ILE A 334 29.09 10.98 -20.81
N ASN A 335 27.93 10.74 -21.35
CA ASN A 335 26.73 10.40 -20.55
C ASN A 335 26.84 9.00 -19.95
N CYS A 336 26.40 8.88 -18.70
CA CYS A 336 26.41 7.60 -17.98
C CYS A 336 25.07 7.40 -17.23
N ARG A 337 24.85 6.15 -16.82
CA ARG A 337 23.77 5.81 -15.86
C ARG A 337 24.40 5.27 -14.59
N THR A 338 23.76 5.50 -13.47
CA THR A 338 24.15 4.90 -12.19
C THR A 338 23.25 3.72 -11.85
N GLY A 339 23.79 2.73 -11.13
CA GLY A 339 22.99 1.65 -10.54
C GLY A 339 22.29 2.09 -9.26
N LYS A 340 21.33 1.28 -8.84
CA LYS A 340 20.70 1.43 -7.51
C LYS A 340 21.75 1.11 -6.44
N THR A 341 21.86 2.01 -5.46
CA THR A 341 22.71 1.85 -4.27
C THR A 341 22.14 2.73 -3.16
N LEU A 342 22.48 2.47 -1.89
CA LEU A 342 22.10 3.35 -0.81
C LEU A 342 22.85 4.68 -0.93
N VAL A 343 22.13 5.77 -0.77
CA VAL A 343 22.63 7.14 -0.79
C VAL A 343 22.17 7.88 0.46
N PRO A 344 22.85 8.99 0.84
CA PRO A 344 22.36 9.81 1.94
C PRO A 344 20.87 10.16 1.75
N PHE A 345 20.07 9.92 2.77
CA PHE A 345 18.63 10.15 2.71
C PHE A 345 18.30 11.54 3.24
N ARG A 346 17.74 12.39 2.38
CA ARG A 346 17.42 13.77 2.72
C ARG A 346 16.33 13.84 3.79
N LEU A 347 16.54 14.59 4.87
CA LEU A 347 15.57 14.82 5.93
C LEU A 347 14.91 16.19 5.88
N SER A 348 15.64 17.23 5.46
CA SER A 348 15.13 18.59 5.50
C SER A 348 15.05 19.25 4.13
N GLY A 349 14.28 20.31 4.07
CA GLY A 349 14.10 21.18 2.91
C GLY A 349 13.79 22.61 3.36
N ASN A 350 13.60 23.47 2.36
CA ASN A 350 13.30 24.89 2.56
C ASN A 350 11.93 25.22 1.99
N ILE A 351 10.91 24.48 2.40
CA ILE A 351 9.52 24.67 1.97
C ILE A 351 8.76 25.33 3.12
N GLU A 352 8.07 26.43 2.86
CA GLU A 352 7.33 27.19 3.89
C GLU A 352 6.23 26.34 4.58
N TRP A 353 5.61 25.41 3.83
CA TRP A 353 4.56 24.53 4.30
C TRP A 353 5.13 23.15 4.63
N GLY A 354 5.54 22.97 5.88
CA GLY A 354 6.13 21.73 6.39
C GLY A 354 6.27 21.73 7.90
N VAL A 355 6.60 20.58 8.48
CA VAL A 355 6.92 20.46 9.91
C VAL A 355 8.28 21.10 10.15
N PRO A 356 8.43 22.04 11.13
CA PRO A 356 9.72 22.66 11.43
C PRO A 356 10.75 21.64 11.92
N VAL A 357 11.98 21.73 11.40
CA VAL A 357 13.13 20.98 11.91
C VAL A 357 13.72 21.73 13.12
N PRO A 358 14.10 21.04 14.20
CA PRO A 358 14.79 21.68 15.34
C PRO A 358 16.02 22.48 14.90
N GLU A 359 16.16 23.69 15.44
CA GLU A 359 17.36 24.49 15.18
C GLU A 359 18.60 23.80 15.74
N CYS A 360 19.59 23.56 14.90
CA CYS A 360 20.78 22.84 15.26
C CYS A 360 21.98 23.36 14.44
N GLU A 361 23.16 23.45 15.06
CA GLU A 361 24.43 23.94 14.44
C GLU A 361 24.27 25.27 13.70
N GLY A 362 23.38 26.14 14.17
CA GLY A 362 23.15 27.45 13.55
C GLY A 362 22.31 27.44 12.28
N ASN A 363 21.80 26.28 11.88
CA ASN A 363 20.84 26.14 10.76
C ASN A 363 19.43 26.38 11.28
N LYS A 364 18.73 27.31 10.64
CA LYS A 364 17.40 27.80 11.00
C LYS A 364 16.46 27.71 9.80
N ASP A 365 15.17 27.83 10.08
CA ASP A 365 14.11 27.95 9.08
C ASP A 365 14.05 26.77 8.10
N LEU A 366 14.52 25.57 8.53
CA LEU A 366 14.36 24.34 7.78
C LEU A 366 13.06 23.64 8.16
N THR A 367 12.42 23.02 7.19
CA THR A 367 11.28 22.12 7.40
C THR A 367 11.67 20.70 7.03
N PHE A 368 10.98 19.70 7.62
CA PHE A 368 11.16 18.33 7.16
C PHE A 368 10.75 18.20 5.71
N TRP A 369 11.50 17.41 4.96
CA TRP A 369 11.06 16.95 3.65
C TRP A 369 9.92 15.96 3.83
N VAL A 370 8.93 16.01 2.94
CA VAL A 370 7.67 15.25 3.10
C VAL A 370 7.88 13.73 3.23
N TRP A 371 8.84 13.15 2.51
CA TRP A 371 9.07 11.70 2.55
C TRP A 371 9.49 11.16 3.91
N PRO A 372 10.54 11.68 4.58
CA PRO A 372 10.88 11.18 5.91
C PRO A 372 9.76 11.40 6.93
N GLU A 373 9.13 12.58 6.97
CA GLU A 373 8.13 12.87 7.99
C GLU A 373 6.86 12.01 7.82
N SER A 374 6.49 11.65 6.59
CA SER A 374 5.38 10.74 6.33
C SER A 374 5.61 9.33 6.88
N LEU A 375 6.87 8.87 7.02
CA LEU A 375 7.19 7.53 7.51
C LEU A 375 6.84 7.34 8.98
N TRP A 376 6.96 8.38 9.81
CA TRP A 376 6.58 8.29 11.23
C TRP A 376 5.21 8.92 11.56
N ALA A 377 4.52 9.49 10.59
CA ALA A 377 3.15 9.98 10.80
C ALA A 377 2.20 8.90 11.37
N PRO A 378 2.27 7.62 10.97
CA PRO A 378 1.45 6.57 11.59
C PRO A 378 1.71 6.38 13.09
N ILE A 379 2.93 6.65 13.59
CA ILE A 379 3.22 6.68 15.04
C ILE A 379 2.44 7.83 15.69
N SER A 380 2.47 9.01 15.08
CA SER A 380 1.73 10.18 15.57
C SER A 380 0.23 9.92 15.62
N PHE A 381 -0.31 9.23 14.62
CA PHE A 381 -1.72 8.83 14.58
C PHE A 381 -2.04 7.72 15.58
N THR A 382 -1.08 6.85 15.90
CA THR A 382 -1.23 5.87 16.99
C THR A 382 -1.29 6.57 18.34
N LYS A 383 -0.43 7.58 18.60
CA LYS A 383 -0.49 8.41 19.80
C LYS A 383 -1.86 9.09 19.94
N ALA A 384 -2.36 9.72 18.88
CA ALA A 384 -3.68 10.35 18.87
C ALA A 384 -4.82 9.35 19.09
N CYS A 385 -4.76 8.17 18.49
CA CYS A 385 -5.73 7.09 18.69
C CYS A 385 -5.76 6.61 20.14
N LEU A 386 -4.59 6.44 20.76
CA LEU A 386 -4.49 6.04 22.17
C LEU A 386 -5.11 7.10 23.08
N GLU A 387 -4.86 8.36 22.82
CA GLU A 387 -5.46 9.47 23.58
C GLU A 387 -6.98 9.50 23.43
N GLU A 388 -7.55 9.30 22.22
CA GLU A 388 -8.99 9.18 22.02
C GLU A 388 -9.60 7.98 22.76
N ARG A 389 -8.81 6.91 22.94
CA ARG A 389 -9.19 5.75 23.76
C ARG A 389 -8.99 5.96 25.27
N GLY A 390 -8.59 7.17 25.71
CA GLY A 390 -8.34 7.51 27.11
C GLY A 390 -7.08 6.85 27.69
N LYS A 391 -6.12 6.47 26.83
CA LYS A 391 -4.82 5.90 27.19
C LYS A 391 -3.71 6.94 27.09
N ASP A 392 -2.57 6.67 27.72
CA ASP A 392 -1.39 7.52 27.60
C ASP A 392 -0.79 7.37 26.20
N PRO A 393 -0.60 8.48 25.44
CA PRO A 393 0.05 8.44 24.13
C PRO A 393 1.43 7.78 24.14
N SER A 394 2.17 7.85 25.26
CA SER A 394 3.49 7.22 25.40
C SER A 394 3.48 5.68 25.31
N GLU A 395 2.31 5.06 25.52
CA GLU A 395 2.11 3.61 25.33
C GLU A 395 2.29 3.18 23.85
N TRP A 396 2.44 4.10 22.89
CA TRP A 396 2.64 3.77 21.48
C TRP A 396 3.81 2.80 21.27
N LYS A 397 4.87 2.86 22.10
CA LYS A 397 6.01 1.95 22.02
C LYS A 397 5.63 0.50 22.29
N ASP A 398 4.69 0.25 23.19
CA ASP A 398 4.17 -1.10 23.47
C ASP A 398 3.41 -1.70 22.28
N TRP A 399 2.88 -0.83 21.41
CA TRP A 399 2.15 -1.23 20.21
C TRP A 399 3.06 -1.40 19.00
N TRP A 400 4.14 -0.61 18.92
CA TRP A 400 5.03 -0.59 17.76
C TRP A 400 6.27 -1.46 17.94
N MET A 401 6.81 -1.54 19.15
CA MET A 401 8.11 -2.15 19.43
C MET A 401 8.05 -3.20 20.56
N GLY A 402 6.87 -3.43 21.14
CA GLY A 402 6.65 -4.40 22.22
C GLY A 402 6.80 -5.84 21.73
N GLY A 403 7.38 -6.73 22.54
CA GLY A 403 7.67 -8.12 22.15
C GLY A 403 6.45 -8.98 21.78
N ASP A 404 5.25 -8.56 22.15
CA ASP A 404 3.98 -9.24 21.85
C ASP A 404 3.14 -8.49 20.78
N ALA A 405 3.70 -7.42 20.19
CA ALA A 405 3.04 -6.58 19.20
C ALA A 405 3.67 -6.73 17.82
N GLN A 406 2.88 -6.51 16.77
CA GLN A 406 3.36 -6.44 15.39
C GLN A 406 2.67 -5.28 14.65
N VAL A 407 3.47 -4.50 13.95
CA VAL A 407 2.97 -3.49 13.00
C VAL A 407 2.93 -4.09 11.60
N TYR A 408 1.83 -3.89 10.88
CA TYR A 408 1.64 -4.29 9.50
C TYR A 408 1.40 -3.05 8.65
N GLN A 409 2.33 -2.76 7.74
CA GLN A 409 2.25 -1.58 6.87
C GLN A 409 1.85 -1.94 5.45
N PHE A 410 0.63 -1.54 5.05
CA PHE A 410 0.13 -1.70 3.69
C PHE A 410 0.57 -0.53 2.83
N ILE A 411 1.36 -0.81 1.79
CA ILE A 411 1.95 0.19 0.90
C ILE A 411 1.82 -0.22 -0.57
N GLY A 412 2.01 0.75 -1.49
CA GLY A 412 2.25 0.46 -2.91
C GLY A 412 3.70 -0.01 -3.13
N GLU A 413 3.93 -0.84 -4.14
CA GLU A 413 5.28 -1.37 -4.46
C GLU A 413 6.33 -0.29 -4.76
N ASP A 414 5.90 0.88 -5.22
CA ASP A 414 6.74 2.04 -5.48
C ASP A 414 7.28 2.71 -4.21
N ASN A 415 6.71 2.39 -3.05
CA ASN A 415 7.14 2.93 -1.76
C ASN A 415 8.10 2.00 -0.98
N ILE A 416 8.49 0.84 -1.54
CA ILE A 416 9.35 -0.12 -0.85
C ILE A 416 10.69 0.51 -0.42
N TYR A 417 11.27 1.41 -1.21
CA TYR A 417 12.51 2.11 -0.83
C TYR A 417 12.34 2.90 0.47
N PHE A 418 11.27 3.64 0.58
CA PHE A 418 11.02 4.50 1.74
C PHE A 418 10.69 3.69 3.00
N TYR A 419 9.71 2.80 2.91
CA TYR A 419 9.24 2.00 4.05
C TYR A 419 10.15 0.80 4.37
N GLY A 420 10.68 0.12 3.35
CA GLY A 420 11.47 -1.10 3.52
C GLY A 420 12.96 -0.86 3.76
N ILE A 421 13.48 0.34 3.49
CA ILE A 421 14.90 0.67 3.67
C ILE A 421 15.04 1.87 4.61
N ALA A 422 14.60 3.07 4.18
CA ALA A 422 14.86 4.30 4.92
C ALA A 422 14.21 4.29 6.30
N GLU A 423 12.93 3.92 6.41
CA GLU A 423 12.23 3.81 7.69
C GLU A 423 12.89 2.79 8.62
N MET A 424 13.20 1.59 8.11
CA MET A 424 13.80 0.52 8.92
C MET A 424 15.15 0.94 9.50
N ALA A 425 16.00 1.57 8.70
CA ALA A 425 17.30 2.07 9.14
C ALA A 425 17.16 3.24 10.13
N MET A 426 16.25 4.20 9.87
CA MET A 426 16.04 5.34 10.76
C MET A 426 15.44 4.92 12.11
N PHE A 427 14.45 4.04 12.13
CA PHE A 427 13.83 3.57 13.37
C PHE A 427 14.80 2.75 14.21
N ALA A 428 15.56 1.85 13.57
CA ALA A 428 16.61 1.10 14.27
C ALA A 428 17.71 2.03 14.82
N ALA A 429 18.12 3.02 14.05
CA ALA A 429 19.12 4.01 14.47
C ALA A 429 18.60 4.87 15.63
N ALA A 430 17.32 5.28 15.60
CA ALA A 430 16.70 6.06 16.66
C ALA A 430 16.50 5.27 17.97
N ASP A 431 16.29 3.94 17.90
CA ASP A 431 16.15 3.06 19.09
C ASP A 431 17.51 2.57 19.63
N ALA A 432 18.61 2.73 18.87
CA ALA A 432 19.92 2.23 19.26
C ALA A 432 20.45 2.95 20.51
N GLU A 433 21.21 2.22 21.34
CA GLU A 433 21.93 2.83 22.46
C GLU A 433 23.10 3.70 21.95
N ALA A 434 23.26 4.88 22.55
CA ALA A 434 24.34 5.78 22.17
C ALA A 434 25.73 5.10 22.25
N GLY A 435 26.52 5.25 21.17
CA GLY A 435 27.86 4.69 21.06
C GLY A 435 27.94 3.19 20.79
N LYS A 436 26.80 2.51 20.58
CA LYS A 436 26.77 1.12 20.14
C LYS A 436 26.48 1.02 18.64
N PRO A 437 26.94 -0.04 17.96
CA PRO A 437 26.54 -0.33 16.59
C PRO A 437 25.03 -0.46 16.48
N VAL A 438 24.45 0.07 15.42
CA VAL A 438 23.00 -0.08 15.14
C VAL A 438 22.76 -1.52 14.69
N LYS A 439 21.73 -2.16 15.24
CA LYS A 439 21.22 -3.44 14.77
C LYS A 439 19.77 -3.26 14.32
N ILE A 440 19.44 -3.72 13.13
CA ILE A 440 18.09 -3.68 12.60
C ILE A 440 17.35 -4.96 13.04
N ASP A 441 16.62 -4.87 14.15
CA ASP A 441 15.89 -6.01 14.70
C ASP A 441 14.47 -6.06 14.12
N TYR A 442 14.22 -7.03 13.21
CA TYR A 442 12.94 -7.18 12.54
C TYR A 442 11.74 -7.39 13.48
N LYS A 443 11.97 -7.84 14.72
CA LYS A 443 10.90 -8.05 15.72
C LYS A 443 10.36 -6.76 16.30
N LYS A 444 11.13 -5.68 16.19
CA LYS A 444 10.78 -4.34 16.67
C LYS A 444 10.35 -3.40 15.55
N LEU A 445 10.30 -3.90 14.32
CA LEU A 445 10.05 -3.11 13.13
C LEU A 445 8.79 -3.57 12.40
N PRO A 446 8.16 -2.70 11.60
CA PRO A 446 6.99 -3.06 10.82
C PRO A 446 7.24 -4.18 9.81
N GLN A 447 6.26 -5.05 9.64
CA GLN A 447 6.19 -5.96 8.51
C GLN A 447 5.56 -5.23 7.32
N ILE A 448 6.30 -5.19 6.21
CA ILE A 448 5.84 -4.54 4.98
C ILE A 448 4.94 -5.46 4.18
N ILE A 449 3.75 -4.96 3.84
CA ILE A 449 2.79 -5.62 2.94
C ILE A 449 2.62 -4.73 1.71
N ALA A 450 3.51 -4.89 0.73
CA ALA A 450 3.43 -4.11 -0.50
C ALA A 450 2.47 -4.78 -1.49
N ASN A 451 1.59 -4.01 -2.10
CA ASN A 451 0.73 -4.44 -3.18
C ASN A 451 1.22 -3.88 -4.52
N ARG A 452 1.07 -4.69 -5.57
CA ARG A 452 1.28 -4.29 -6.96
C ARG A 452 0.20 -3.31 -7.40
N HIS A 453 0.43 -2.61 -8.52
CA HIS A 453 -0.49 -1.58 -9.01
C HIS A 453 -1.80 -2.14 -9.55
N ILE A 454 -2.88 -1.43 -9.30
CA ILE A 454 -4.11 -1.58 -10.08
C ILE A 454 -3.98 -0.68 -11.31
N LEU A 455 -4.07 -1.29 -12.48
CA LEU A 455 -4.06 -0.60 -13.76
C LEU A 455 -5.49 -0.25 -14.16
N PHE A 456 -5.72 0.93 -14.73
CA PHE A 456 -7.00 1.26 -15.32
C PHE A 456 -6.94 1.04 -16.83
N MET A 457 -7.82 0.18 -17.35
CA MET A 457 -7.82 -0.17 -18.78
C MET A 457 -6.43 -0.51 -19.31
N GLU A 458 -5.69 -1.37 -18.57
CA GLU A 458 -4.32 -1.83 -18.88
C GLU A 458 -3.21 -0.77 -18.75
N LYS A 459 -3.54 0.47 -18.43
CA LYS A 459 -2.56 1.54 -18.20
C LYS A 459 -2.45 1.87 -16.71
N LYS A 460 -1.25 2.26 -16.27
CA LYS A 460 -1.08 2.77 -14.89
C LYS A 460 -1.99 3.99 -14.72
N ALA A 461 -2.81 3.97 -13.67
CA ALA A 461 -3.67 5.09 -13.34
C ALA A 461 -2.79 6.30 -12.98
N SER A 462 -2.78 7.30 -13.84
CA SER A 462 -2.05 8.54 -13.66
C SER A 462 -3.00 9.72 -13.89
N SER A 463 -2.85 10.74 -13.07
CA SER A 463 -3.61 12.00 -13.25
C SER A 463 -3.27 12.72 -14.56
N SER A 464 -2.20 12.31 -15.26
CA SER A 464 -1.75 12.85 -16.55
C SER A 464 -2.16 11.99 -17.76
N SER A 465 -2.89 10.87 -17.58
CA SER A 465 -3.37 10.06 -18.71
C SER A 465 -4.51 10.71 -19.46
N GLU A 466 -4.63 10.46 -20.79
CA GLU A 466 -5.73 10.96 -21.62
C GLU A 466 -7.10 10.49 -21.12
N ILE A 467 -7.18 9.24 -20.62
CA ILE A 467 -8.37 8.71 -19.94
C ILE A 467 -8.12 8.85 -18.44
N LYS A 468 -8.80 9.80 -17.82
CA LYS A 468 -8.70 9.96 -16.35
C LYS A 468 -9.31 8.76 -15.66
N PRO A 469 -8.57 8.12 -14.72
CA PRO A 469 -9.13 7.06 -13.90
C PRO A 469 -10.28 7.61 -13.03
N PRO A 470 -11.35 6.84 -12.80
CA PRO A 470 -12.45 7.29 -11.96
C PRO A 470 -11.98 7.55 -10.54
N MET A 471 -12.60 8.55 -9.89
CA MET A 471 -12.47 8.68 -8.45
C MET A 471 -13.18 7.48 -7.78
N ALA A 472 -12.71 7.12 -6.61
CA ALA A 472 -13.31 5.98 -5.90
C ALA A 472 -14.81 6.19 -5.63
N LYS A 473 -15.22 7.42 -5.29
CA LYS A 473 -16.63 7.76 -5.08
C LYS A 473 -17.50 7.58 -6.32
N ASP A 474 -16.95 7.76 -7.54
CA ASP A 474 -17.73 7.66 -8.77
C ASP A 474 -18.18 6.22 -9.05
N LEU A 475 -17.41 5.24 -8.56
CA LEU A 475 -17.76 3.82 -8.67
C LEU A 475 -18.99 3.46 -7.83
N LEU A 476 -19.22 4.16 -6.73
CA LEU A 476 -20.37 3.93 -5.85
C LEU A 476 -21.71 4.38 -6.49
N ALA A 477 -21.68 5.05 -7.63
CA ALA A 477 -22.87 5.30 -8.43
C ALA A 477 -23.36 4.07 -9.23
N PHE A 478 -22.57 2.99 -9.28
CA PHE A 478 -22.86 1.80 -10.08
C PHE A 478 -22.74 0.49 -9.32
N TYR A 479 -21.97 0.47 -8.23
CA TYR A 479 -21.68 -0.74 -7.44
C TYR A 479 -21.84 -0.47 -5.95
N THR A 480 -22.20 -1.51 -5.20
CA THR A 480 -22.18 -1.42 -3.73
C THR A 480 -20.75 -1.52 -3.19
N PRO A 481 -20.48 -0.98 -2.00
CA PRO A 481 -19.17 -1.11 -1.34
C PRO A 481 -18.70 -2.57 -1.26
N GLU A 482 -19.58 -3.49 -0.86
CA GLU A 482 -19.28 -4.91 -0.70
C GLU A 482 -18.90 -5.59 -2.03
N GLN A 483 -19.57 -5.24 -3.15
CA GLN A 483 -19.20 -5.71 -4.49
C GLN A 483 -17.81 -5.26 -4.89
N LEU A 484 -17.48 -3.98 -4.65
CA LEU A 484 -16.16 -3.41 -4.95
C LEU A 484 -15.07 -4.01 -4.07
N ARG A 485 -15.31 -4.15 -2.76
CA ARG A 485 -14.37 -4.78 -1.83
C ARG A 485 -14.04 -6.22 -2.25
N MET A 486 -15.06 -7.02 -2.56
CA MET A 486 -14.88 -8.38 -3.05
C MET A 486 -14.03 -8.43 -4.33
N HIS A 487 -14.34 -7.55 -5.29
CA HIS A 487 -13.60 -7.47 -6.54
C HIS A 487 -12.14 -7.05 -6.33
N PHE A 488 -11.88 -5.99 -5.56
CA PHE A 488 -10.51 -5.50 -5.32
C PHE A 488 -9.62 -6.54 -4.63
N LEU A 489 -10.17 -7.31 -3.69
CA LEU A 489 -9.44 -8.41 -3.05
C LEU A 489 -9.11 -9.54 -4.04
N SER A 490 -9.99 -9.82 -5.03
CA SER A 490 -9.79 -10.87 -6.03
C SER A 490 -8.69 -10.58 -7.05
N LEU A 491 -8.21 -9.32 -7.16
CA LEU A 491 -7.25 -8.90 -8.19
C LEU A 491 -5.85 -9.53 -8.09
N GLY A 492 -5.48 -10.11 -6.95
CA GLY A 492 -4.19 -10.81 -6.78
C GLY A 492 -2.98 -9.89 -6.73
N LEU A 493 -3.13 -8.71 -6.17
CA LEU A 493 -2.09 -7.67 -6.10
C LEU A 493 -0.84 -8.08 -5.29
N SER A 494 -0.89 -9.19 -4.57
CA SER A 494 0.27 -9.77 -3.90
C SER A 494 1.32 -10.32 -4.87
N THR A 495 0.93 -10.63 -6.10
CA THR A 495 1.78 -11.32 -7.08
C THR A 495 2.06 -10.53 -8.35
N LYS A 496 1.08 -9.78 -8.83
CA LYS A 496 1.17 -9.03 -10.11
C LYS A 496 0.31 -7.78 -10.08
N SER A 497 0.65 -6.80 -10.92
CA SER A 497 -0.26 -5.72 -11.27
C SER A 497 -1.46 -6.28 -12.05
N SER A 498 -2.66 -5.80 -11.74
CA SER A 498 -3.90 -6.30 -12.33
C SER A 498 -4.71 -5.15 -12.90
N SER A 499 -5.40 -5.41 -14.01
CA SER A 499 -6.22 -4.40 -14.67
C SER A 499 -7.62 -4.37 -14.08
N PHE A 500 -8.06 -3.17 -13.68
CA PHE A 500 -9.44 -2.86 -13.32
C PHE A 500 -10.17 -2.35 -14.57
N LYS A 501 -11.17 -3.11 -15.02
CA LYS A 501 -11.92 -2.86 -16.27
C LYS A 501 -13.43 -2.89 -16.00
N PRO A 502 -13.98 -1.95 -15.24
CA PRO A 502 -15.40 -1.88 -15.01
C PRO A 502 -16.10 -1.52 -16.33
N GLN A 503 -17.05 -2.35 -16.77
CA GLN A 503 -17.65 -2.21 -18.10
C GLN A 503 -18.44 -0.92 -18.29
N ILE A 504 -18.92 -0.33 -17.21
CA ILE A 504 -19.64 0.95 -17.26
C ILE A 504 -18.84 2.10 -17.90
N TYR A 505 -17.50 2.01 -17.85
CA TYR A 505 -16.60 3.00 -18.46
C TYR A 505 -16.19 2.66 -19.90
N LEU A 506 -16.67 1.52 -20.44
CA LEU A 506 -16.50 1.18 -21.84
C LEU A 506 -17.69 1.71 -22.67
N PRO A 507 -17.46 2.14 -23.93
CA PRO A 507 -18.53 2.35 -24.87
C PRO A 507 -19.45 1.13 -24.97
N GLU A 508 -20.75 1.32 -25.16
CA GLU A 508 -21.73 0.21 -25.17
C GLU A 508 -21.38 -0.89 -26.16
N ASN A 509 -20.88 -0.51 -27.33
CA ASN A 509 -20.46 -1.44 -28.38
C ASN A 509 -19.16 -2.23 -28.07
N GLU A 510 -18.46 -1.88 -27.01
CA GLU A 510 -17.23 -2.55 -26.53
C GLU A 510 -17.48 -3.36 -25.25
N ARG A 511 -18.71 -3.34 -24.72
CA ARG A 511 -19.07 -4.11 -23.52
C ARG A 511 -19.32 -5.55 -23.89
N GLU A 512 -18.44 -6.44 -23.41
CA GLU A 512 -18.52 -7.87 -23.66
C GLU A 512 -18.62 -8.67 -22.35
N GLY A 513 -19.55 -9.63 -22.35
CA GLY A 513 -19.70 -10.57 -21.24
C GLY A 513 -20.24 -9.94 -19.95
N VAL A 514 -19.85 -10.48 -18.81
CA VAL A 514 -20.27 -10.00 -17.47
C VAL A 514 -19.24 -9.03 -16.92
N ASP A 515 -19.69 -7.90 -16.39
CA ASP A 515 -18.84 -6.94 -15.70
C ASP A 515 -18.03 -7.63 -14.58
N PRO A 516 -16.71 -7.48 -14.53
CA PRO A 516 -15.86 -8.16 -13.56
C PRO A 516 -16.22 -7.90 -12.11
N VAL A 517 -16.68 -6.68 -11.77
CA VAL A 517 -17.12 -6.34 -10.40
C VAL A 517 -18.38 -7.12 -10.05
N LEU A 518 -19.34 -7.18 -10.98
CA LEU A 518 -20.58 -7.92 -10.78
C LEU A 518 -20.37 -9.42 -10.76
N LYS A 519 -19.41 -9.93 -11.53
CA LYS A 519 -19.05 -11.35 -11.52
C LYS A 519 -18.56 -11.79 -10.14
N GLU A 520 -17.63 -11.07 -9.54
CA GLU A 520 -17.14 -11.39 -8.20
C GLU A 520 -18.18 -11.11 -7.13
N GLY A 521 -18.90 -9.98 -7.21
CA GLY A 521 -19.98 -9.61 -6.31
C GLY A 521 -21.18 -10.58 -6.34
N ASN A 522 -21.34 -11.37 -7.40
CA ASN A 522 -22.41 -12.37 -7.52
C ASN A 522 -22.36 -13.45 -6.42
N LEU A 523 -21.17 -13.72 -5.86
CA LEU A 523 -21.05 -14.64 -4.73
C LEU A 523 -21.91 -14.18 -3.55
N LEU A 524 -21.92 -12.89 -3.26
CA LEU A 524 -22.68 -12.28 -2.16
C LEU A 524 -24.15 -12.09 -2.56
N THR A 525 -24.38 -11.31 -3.63
CA THR A 525 -25.72 -10.82 -4.01
C THR A 525 -26.65 -11.90 -4.58
N ASN A 526 -26.12 -13.05 -4.96
CA ASN A 526 -26.91 -14.16 -5.48
C ASN A 526 -26.64 -15.48 -4.73
N VAL A 527 -25.37 -15.95 -4.73
CA VAL A 527 -25.08 -17.34 -4.28
C VAL A 527 -25.28 -17.47 -2.77
N PHE A 528 -24.71 -16.55 -1.98
CA PHE A 528 -24.87 -16.59 -0.52
C PHE A 528 -26.27 -16.14 -0.08
N ASN A 529 -26.81 -15.07 -0.68
CA ASN A 529 -28.22 -14.69 -0.45
C ASN A 529 -29.18 -15.87 -0.63
N ARG A 530 -28.98 -16.68 -1.69
CA ARG A 530 -29.86 -17.80 -2.01
C ARG A 530 -29.84 -18.87 -0.92
N ILE A 531 -28.65 -19.31 -0.46
CA ILE A 531 -28.61 -20.37 0.57
C ILE A 531 -29.20 -19.89 1.90
N VAL A 532 -28.89 -18.66 2.32
CA VAL A 532 -29.45 -18.09 3.56
C VAL A 532 -30.98 -17.99 3.49
N ARG A 533 -31.52 -17.42 2.40
CA ARG A 533 -32.97 -17.34 2.19
C ARG A 533 -33.63 -18.70 2.16
N SER A 534 -33.04 -19.65 1.44
CA SER A 534 -33.59 -20.99 1.33
C SER A 534 -33.71 -21.68 2.69
N CYS A 535 -32.68 -21.59 3.52
CA CYS A 535 -32.69 -22.17 4.86
C CYS A 535 -33.70 -21.47 5.78
N LEU A 536 -33.76 -20.13 5.76
CA LEU A 536 -34.73 -19.38 6.57
C LEU A 536 -36.16 -19.62 6.15
N TYR A 537 -36.49 -19.71 4.85
CA TYR A 537 -37.82 -20.04 4.40
C TYR A 537 -38.20 -21.47 4.74
N THR A 538 -37.26 -22.42 4.68
CA THR A 538 -37.53 -23.81 5.05
C THR A 538 -37.79 -23.94 6.54
N VAL A 539 -36.97 -23.29 7.41
CA VAL A 539 -37.21 -23.35 8.85
C VAL A 539 -38.50 -22.64 9.26
N GLN A 540 -38.86 -21.52 8.59
CA GLN A 540 -40.17 -20.85 8.81
C GLN A 540 -41.34 -21.73 8.43
N LYS A 541 -41.23 -22.47 7.33
CA LYS A 541 -42.34 -23.30 6.80
C LYS A 541 -42.57 -24.56 7.60
N TYR A 542 -41.52 -25.20 8.11
CA TYR A 542 -41.60 -26.56 8.63
C TYR A 542 -41.16 -26.72 10.09
N ASN A 543 -40.46 -25.76 10.68
CA ASN A 543 -39.83 -25.86 11.98
C ASN A 543 -40.19 -24.68 12.90
N ASP A 544 -41.32 -24.02 12.67
CA ASP A 544 -41.81 -22.88 13.48
C ASP A 544 -40.72 -21.79 13.70
N SER A 545 -39.89 -21.54 12.71
CA SER A 545 -38.75 -20.61 12.77
C SER A 545 -37.67 -20.99 13.79
N VAL A 546 -37.57 -22.25 14.19
CA VAL A 546 -36.56 -22.78 15.13
C VAL A 546 -35.54 -23.64 14.38
N ILE A 547 -34.25 -23.30 14.50
CA ILE A 547 -33.17 -24.07 13.87
C ILE A 547 -33.04 -25.44 14.53
N PRO A 548 -33.07 -26.55 13.78
CA PRO A 548 -32.83 -27.88 14.34
C PRO A 548 -31.37 -27.99 14.87
N MET A 549 -31.25 -28.53 16.08
CA MET A 549 -29.96 -28.73 16.75
C MET A 549 -29.58 -30.20 16.75
N GLY A 550 -29.02 -30.67 15.62
CA GLY A 550 -28.52 -32.03 15.44
C GLY A 550 -27.00 -32.14 15.43
N VAL A 551 -26.53 -33.33 15.09
CA VAL A 551 -25.08 -33.55 14.79
C VAL A 551 -24.88 -33.22 13.33
N VAL A 552 -23.90 -32.36 13.06
CA VAL A 552 -23.53 -31.92 11.69
C VAL A 552 -22.93 -33.11 10.93
N ASP A 553 -23.29 -33.26 9.66
CA ASP A 553 -22.71 -34.27 8.78
C ASP A 553 -21.19 -34.11 8.70
N GLU A 554 -20.43 -35.22 8.79
CA GLU A 554 -18.97 -35.22 8.84
C GLU A 554 -18.33 -34.56 7.62
N LYS A 555 -18.94 -34.62 6.42
CA LYS A 555 -18.43 -33.99 5.22
C LYS A 555 -18.55 -32.46 5.29
N ILE A 556 -19.70 -31.97 5.80
CA ILE A 556 -19.94 -30.53 5.96
C ILE A 556 -19.02 -29.99 7.06
N LYS A 557 -18.86 -30.72 8.15
CA LYS A 557 -17.97 -30.36 9.23
C LYS A 557 -16.51 -30.28 8.75
N ALA A 558 -16.03 -31.31 8.05
CA ALA A 558 -14.68 -31.35 7.49
C ALA A 558 -14.43 -30.21 6.48
N ALA A 559 -15.40 -29.96 5.58
CA ALA A 559 -15.27 -28.87 4.61
C ALA A 559 -15.24 -27.48 5.30
N SER A 560 -16.01 -27.29 6.38
CA SER A 560 -16.00 -26.07 7.18
C SER A 560 -14.66 -25.87 7.88
N GLU A 561 -14.12 -26.93 8.48
CA GLU A 561 -12.81 -26.90 9.16
C GLU A 561 -11.68 -26.60 8.16
N GLU A 562 -11.71 -27.20 6.98
CA GLU A 562 -10.74 -26.95 5.90
C GLU A 562 -10.80 -25.49 5.44
N ALA A 563 -12.00 -24.97 5.19
CA ALA A 563 -12.19 -23.58 4.77
C ALA A 563 -11.67 -22.59 5.83
N ILE A 564 -11.93 -22.82 7.13
CA ILE A 564 -11.43 -21.99 8.23
C ILE A 564 -9.89 -21.99 8.26
N LEU A 565 -9.29 -23.17 8.20
CA LEU A 565 -7.82 -23.32 8.28
C LEU A 565 -7.11 -22.72 7.05
N GLU A 566 -7.66 -22.91 5.85
CA GLU A 566 -7.10 -22.33 4.63
C GLU A 566 -7.25 -20.81 4.62
N TYR A 567 -8.42 -20.30 4.99
CA TYR A 567 -8.65 -18.85 5.08
C TYR A 567 -7.68 -18.20 6.07
N GLU A 568 -7.54 -18.76 7.28
CA GLU A 568 -6.61 -18.25 8.30
C GLU A 568 -5.15 -18.23 7.81
N ARG A 569 -4.73 -19.32 7.11
CA ARG A 569 -3.39 -19.41 6.52
C ARG A 569 -3.18 -18.35 5.43
N HIS A 570 -4.17 -18.10 4.57
CA HIS A 570 -4.08 -17.07 3.53
C HIS A 570 -4.07 -15.67 4.11
N MET A 571 -4.85 -15.40 5.15
CA MET A 571 -4.78 -14.13 5.88
C MET A 571 -3.41 -13.93 6.53
N TYR A 572 -2.84 -14.94 7.15
CA TYR A 572 -1.50 -14.89 7.72
C TYR A 572 -0.43 -14.57 6.67
N ASN A 573 -0.57 -15.12 5.46
CA ASN A 573 0.35 -14.88 4.34
C ASN A 573 0.02 -13.62 3.53
N HIS A 574 -1.02 -12.88 3.90
CA HIS A 574 -1.51 -11.69 3.18
C HIS A 574 -1.87 -11.98 1.70
N ASP A 575 -2.37 -13.19 1.43
CA ASP A 575 -2.80 -13.65 0.10
C ASP A 575 -4.31 -13.44 -0.10
N PHE A 576 -4.75 -12.19 -0.10
CA PHE A 576 -6.17 -11.81 -0.09
C PHE A 576 -6.98 -12.36 -1.26
N HIS A 577 -6.39 -12.54 -2.44
CA HIS A 577 -7.10 -13.15 -3.56
C HIS A 577 -7.43 -14.64 -3.32
N ARG A 578 -6.64 -15.31 -2.47
CA ARG A 578 -6.90 -16.73 -2.13
C ARG A 578 -8.08 -16.89 -1.22
N ILE A 579 -8.33 -15.94 -0.31
CA ILE A 579 -9.51 -16.01 0.54
C ILE A 579 -10.81 -15.93 -0.27
N THR A 580 -10.84 -15.20 -1.40
CA THR A 580 -12.03 -15.14 -2.25
C THR A 580 -12.32 -16.49 -2.92
N TYR A 581 -11.29 -17.26 -3.26
CA TYR A 581 -11.47 -18.63 -3.78
C TYR A 581 -11.98 -19.60 -2.71
N VAL A 582 -11.42 -19.55 -1.50
CA VAL A 582 -11.92 -20.36 -0.37
C VAL A 582 -13.41 -20.10 -0.13
N LEU A 583 -13.80 -18.82 -0.16
CA LEU A 583 -15.20 -18.41 0.01
C LEU A 583 -16.10 -18.91 -1.13
N ASP A 584 -15.68 -18.76 -2.38
CA ASP A 584 -16.46 -19.19 -3.55
C ASP A 584 -16.70 -20.70 -3.52
N ASP A 585 -15.63 -21.48 -3.33
CA ASP A 585 -15.71 -22.94 -3.25
C ASP A 585 -16.61 -23.40 -2.11
N TYR A 586 -16.43 -22.84 -0.91
CA TYR A 586 -17.17 -23.22 0.27
C TYR A 586 -18.68 -22.87 0.18
N ILE A 587 -19.01 -21.65 -0.21
CA ILE A 587 -20.40 -21.20 -0.31
C ILE A 587 -21.15 -21.98 -1.42
N ARG A 588 -20.48 -22.30 -2.54
CA ARG A 588 -21.06 -23.13 -3.59
C ARG A 588 -21.26 -24.58 -3.16
N LEU A 589 -20.37 -25.13 -2.34
CA LEU A 589 -20.54 -26.45 -1.72
C LEU A 589 -21.83 -26.48 -0.89
N LEU A 590 -22.06 -25.48 -0.05
CA LEU A 590 -23.30 -25.39 0.76
C LEU A 590 -24.56 -25.31 -0.11
N ASN A 591 -24.54 -24.45 -1.15
CA ASN A 591 -25.66 -24.36 -2.10
C ASN A 591 -25.96 -25.70 -2.79
N LYS A 592 -24.92 -26.43 -3.19
CA LYS A 592 -25.04 -27.74 -3.83
C LYS A 592 -25.61 -28.80 -2.84
N HIS A 593 -25.13 -28.76 -1.59
CA HIS A 593 -25.62 -29.65 -0.54
C HIS A 593 -27.13 -29.44 -0.31
N TYR A 594 -27.55 -28.19 -0.15
CA TYR A 594 -28.96 -27.85 -0.02
C TYR A 594 -29.80 -28.29 -1.24
N ALA A 595 -29.37 -27.88 -2.45
CA ALA A 595 -30.14 -28.16 -3.67
C ALA A 595 -30.29 -29.64 -3.99
N ASN A 596 -29.30 -30.48 -3.64
CA ASN A 596 -29.36 -31.93 -3.88
C ASN A 596 -30.31 -32.68 -2.94
N ASN A 597 -30.55 -32.12 -1.72
CA ASN A 597 -31.28 -32.83 -0.68
C ASN A 597 -32.69 -32.27 -0.44
N ILE A 598 -32.95 -31.00 -0.77
CA ILE A 598 -34.21 -30.33 -0.38
C ILE A 598 -35.47 -31.03 -0.93
N LYS A 599 -35.47 -31.53 -2.18
CA LYS A 599 -36.62 -32.17 -2.77
C LYS A 599 -37.08 -33.41 -1.97
N LYS A 600 -36.11 -34.26 -1.57
CA LYS A 600 -36.37 -35.44 -0.74
C LYS A 600 -36.77 -35.06 0.68
N ALA A 601 -36.20 -33.98 1.21
CA ALA A 601 -36.52 -33.46 2.54
C ALA A 601 -37.90 -32.84 2.65
N GLU A 602 -38.55 -32.46 1.52
CA GLU A 602 -39.91 -31.94 1.45
C GLU A 602 -40.95 -33.01 1.12
N GLU A 603 -40.55 -34.25 0.85
CA GLU A 603 -41.48 -35.39 0.65
C GLU A 603 -42.10 -35.86 2.00
N GLU A 604 -43.20 -36.58 1.94
CA GLU A 604 -43.83 -37.16 3.12
C GLU A 604 -42.87 -38.13 3.83
N GLY A 605 -42.67 -37.96 5.14
CA GLY A 605 -41.70 -38.73 5.93
C GLY A 605 -40.26 -38.23 5.80
N GLY A 606 -40.02 -37.04 5.18
CA GLY A 606 -38.71 -36.43 4.99
C GLY A 606 -38.25 -35.56 6.16
N GLU A 607 -38.96 -35.48 7.28
CA GLU A 607 -38.70 -34.60 8.43
C GLU A 607 -37.29 -34.76 8.96
N ALA A 608 -36.83 -35.98 9.21
CA ALA A 608 -35.48 -36.23 9.73
C ALA A 608 -34.37 -35.78 8.75
N LEU A 609 -34.59 -35.97 7.44
CA LEU A 609 -33.64 -35.49 6.42
C LEU A 609 -33.65 -33.98 6.32
N ARG A 610 -34.78 -33.33 6.49
CA ARG A 610 -34.93 -31.87 6.50
C ARG A 610 -34.22 -31.25 7.71
N ASP A 611 -34.43 -31.81 8.90
CA ASP A 611 -33.76 -31.36 10.11
C ASP A 611 -32.23 -31.51 10.01
N GLN A 612 -31.75 -32.63 9.44
CA GLN A 612 -30.33 -32.83 9.17
C GLN A 612 -29.81 -31.79 8.16
N LEU A 613 -30.51 -31.57 7.05
CA LEU A 613 -30.14 -30.60 6.02
C LEU A 613 -30.08 -29.19 6.59
N LEU A 614 -31.03 -28.79 7.41
CA LEU A 614 -31.03 -27.47 8.05
C LEU A 614 -29.91 -27.35 9.09
N THR A 615 -29.69 -28.40 9.91
CA THR A 615 -28.53 -28.44 10.83
C THR A 615 -27.21 -28.20 10.12
N ASP A 616 -26.99 -28.94 9.02
CA ASP A 616 -25.78 -28.82 8.20
C ASP A 616 -25.62 -27.44 7.58
N CYS A 617 -26.68 -26.91 6.97
CA CYS A 617 -26.64 -25.63 6.27
C CYS A 617 -26.48 -24.44 7.22
N PHE A 618 -27.16 -24.42 8.37
CA PHE A 618 -26.98 -23.33 9.34
C PHE A 618 -25.61 -23.37 9.99
N TYR A 619 -25.03 -24.55 10.23
CA TYR A 619 -23.62 -24.66 10.63
C TYR A 619 -22.68 -24.10 9.55
N GLY A 620 -22.98 -24.43 8.28
CA GLY A 620 -22.22 -23.87 7.15
C GLY A 620 -22.36 -22.36 6.99
N ILE A 621 -23.57 -21.81 7.18
CA ILE A 621 -23.84 -20.36 7.17
C ILE A 621 -23.06 -19.67 8.29
N LYS A 622 -23.04 -20.24 9.51
CA LYS A 622 -22.22 -19.74 10.62
C LYS A 622 -20.74 -19.61 10.21
N THR A 623 -20.20 -20.65 9.59
CA THR A 623 -18.81 -20.64 9.11
C THR A 623 -18.59 -19.61 8.00
N ALA A 624 -19.51 -19.53 7.02
CA ALA A 624 -19.42 -18.53 5.96
C ALA A 624 -19.46 -17.09 6.49
N LEU A 625 -20.26 -16.81 7.52
CA LEU A 625 -20.32 -15.50 8.18
C LEU A 625 -18.98 -15.12 8.81
N LEU A 626 -18.34 -16.04 9.55
CA LEU A 626 -17.01 -15.81 10.12
C LEU A 626 -15.99 -15.40 9.05
N LEU A 627 -16.01 -16.08 7.89
CA LEU A 627 -15.05 -15.85 6.83
C LEU A 627 -15.38 -14.61 5.97
N LEU A 628 -16.68 -14.27 5.80
CA LEU A 628 -17.12 -13.11 5.01
C LEU A 628 -17.06 -11.79 5.78
N HIS A 629 -17.17 -11.81 7.11
CA HIS A 629 -17.28 -10.61 7.94
C HIS A 629 -16.19 -9.57 7.68
N PRO A 630 -14.90 -9.92 7.50
CA PRO A 630 -13.87 -8.95 7.17
C PRO A 630 -14.06 -8.25 5.82
N ILE A 631 -14.78 -8.87 4.89
CA ILE A 631 -14.96 -8.38 3.51
C ILE A 631 -16.25 -7.57 3.37
N ALA A 632 -17.36 -8.14 3.86
CA ALA A 632 -18.73 -7.65 3.67
C ALA A 632 -19.48 -7.57 5.01
N PRO A 633 -19.08 -6.64 5.90
CA PRO A 633 -19.57 -6.60 7.27
C PRO A 633 -21.07 -6.30 7.39
N THR A 634 -21.60 -5.40 6.56
CA THR A 634 -23.01 -4.96 6.64
C THR A 634 -23.97 -6.08 6.26
N GLY A 635 -23.71 -6.79 5.18
CA GLY A 635 -24.51 -7.94 4.77
C GLY A 635 -24.40 -9.10 5.77
N CYS A 636 -23.20 -9.37 6.30
CA CYS A 636 -22.97 -10.37 7.34
C CYS A 636 -23.74 -10.07 8.61
N GLU A 637 -23.76 -8.81 9.05
CA GLU A 637 -24.52 -8.39 10.24
C GLU A 637 -26.02 -8.60 10.04
N THR A 638 -26.52 -8.27 8.86
CA THR A 638 -27.94 -8.52 8.52
C THR A 638 -28.27 -10.03 8.58
N VAL A 639 -27.43 -10.90 8.02
CA VAL A 639 -27.61 -12.36 8.12
C VAL A 639 -27.56 -12.82 9.56
N ARG A 640 -26.58 -12.36 10.35
CA ARG A 640 -26.40 -12.68 11.77
C ARG A 640 -27.69 -12.44 12.56
N GLU A 641 -28.27 -11.26 12.36
CA GLU A 641 -29.51 -10.87 13.04
C GLU A 641 -30.70 -11.77 12.65
N TYR A 642 -30.88 -12.07 11.36
CA TYR A 642 -32.02 -12.89 10.91
C TYR A 642 -31.89 -14.35 11.31
N VAL A 643 -30.69 -14.90 11.34
CA VAL A 643 -30.39 -16.25 11.81
C VAL A 643 -30.46 -16.33 13.33
N GLY A 644 -30.40 -15.23 14.06
CA GLY A 644 -30.44 -15.19 15.53
C GLY A 644 -29.12 -15.59 16.17
N LEU A 645 -27.98 -15.16 15.57
CA LEU A 645 -26.64 -15.41 16.11
C LEU A 645 -26.15 -14.25 16.97
N SER A 646 -25.35 -14.55 17.97
CA SER A 646 -24.61 -13.56 18.76
C SER A 646 -23.33 -13.11 18.04
N GLU A 647 -22.71 -12.03 18.48
CA GLU A 647 -21.42 -11.54 17.94
C GLU A 647 -20.28 -12.56 18.06
N LYS A 648 -20.43 -13.59 18.90
CA LYS A 648 -19.47 -14.71 18.98
C LYS A 648 -19.26 -15.42 17.65
N VAL A 649 -20.19 -15.30 16.70
CA VAL A 649 -20.05 -15.90 15.37
C VAL A 649 -18.82 -15.35 14.63
N TYR A 650 -18.37 -14.13 14.93
CA TYR A 650 -17.19 -13.50 14.36
C TYR A 650 -15.92 -13.74 15.17
N ASP A 651 -16.04 -14.18 16.43
CA ASP A 651 -14.88 -14.47 17.29
C ASP A 651 -14.23 -15.80 16.89
N TRP A 652 -12.96 -15.72 16.43
CA TRP A 652 -12.17 -16.88 16.00
C TRP A 652 -11.91 -17.91 17.09
N ASN A 653 -12.16 -17.59 18.37
CA ASN A 653 -12.17 -18.58 19.45
C ASN A 653 -13.35 -19.54 19.30
N TYR A 654 -14.43 -19.13 18.62
CA TYR A 654 -15.61 -19.94 18.33
C TYR A 654 -15.64 -20.50 16.91
N ALA A 655 -14.55 -20.38 16.13
CA ALA A 655 -14.51 -20.81 14.74
C ALA A 655 -14.99 -22.26 14.54
N PHE A 656 -14.55 -23.17 15.42
CA PHE A 656 -14.91 -24.59 15.40
C PHE A 656 -16.06 -24.97 16.35
N ALA A 657 -16.73 -23.98 16.95
CA ALA A 657 -17.84 -24.21 17.87
C ALA A 657 -19.09 -24.75 17.15
N ASP A 658 -19.90 -25.48 17.88
CA ASP A 658 -21.21 -25.88 17.41
C ASP A 658 -22.17 -24.68 17.31
N MET A 659 -23.26 -24.84 16.55
CA MET A 659 -24.25 -23.78 16.34
C MET A 659 -24.79 -23.21 17.64
N LYS A 660 -25.11 -24.10 18.62
CA LYS A 660 -25.62 -23.73 19.94
C LYS A 660 -24.74 -22.78 20.76
N ASP A 661 -23.42 -22.79 20.51
CA ASP A 661 -22.47 -22.00 21.28
C ASP A 661 -22.41 -20.53 20.81
N VAL A 662 -22.95 -20.24 19.62
CA VAL A 662 -22.95 -18.92 19.00
C VAL A 662 -24.38 -18.32 18.83
N LEU A 663 -25.41 -18.99 19.28
CA LEU A 663 -26.77 -18.46 19.28
C LEU A 663 -26.90 -17.22 20.20
N ALA A 664 -27.69 -16.24 19.79
CA ALA A 664 -28.13 -15.15 20.64
C ALA A 664 -29.25 -15.60 21.61
N ASN A 665 -30.13 -16.46 21.12
CA ASN A 665 -31.20 -17.09 21.89
C ASN A 665 -31.00 -18.62 21.97
N PRO A 666 -30.92 -19.22 23.18
CA PRO A 666 -30.74 -20.66 23.34
C PRO A 666 -31.78 -21.53 22.63
N ASN A 667 -32.98 -20.99 22.37
CA ASN A 667 -34.06 -21.71 21.68
C ASN A 667 -33.81 -21.86 20.17
N GLY A 668 -32.83 -21.14 19.58
CA GLY A 668 -32.54 -21.20 18.15
C GLY A 668 -33.60 -20.55 17.25
N GLU A 669 -34.35 -19.58 17.79
CA GLU A 669 -35.38 -18.85 17.03
C GLU A 669 -34.74 -17.89 16.02
N THR A 670 -35.25 -17.94 14.77
CA THR A 670 -34.86 -17.02 13.69
C THR A 670 -35.86 -15.89 13.55
N LYS A 671 -35.41 -14.72 13.02
CA LYS A 671 -36.35 -13.65 12.65
C LYS A 671 -37.17 -14.06 11.43
N PHE A 672 -38.44 -13.63 11.37
CA PHE A 672 -39.29 -13.82 10.20
C PHE A 672 -38.68 -13.13 8.98
N LEU A 673 -38.45 -13.87 7.90
CA LEU A 673 -37.90 -13.36 6.65
C LEU A 673 -39.07 -13.04 5.69
N PRO A 674 -39.24 -11.74 5.32
CA PRO A 674 -40.26 -11.37 4.32
C PRO A 674 -39.87 -11.88 2.92
N PRO A 675 -40.87 -12.03 1.99
CA PRO A 675 -40.59 -12.44 0.62
C PRO A 675 -39.61 -11.50 -0.11
N ARG A 676 -38.73 -12.06 -0.90
CA ARG A 676 -37.76 -11.34 -1.75
C ARG A 676 -36.77 -10.45 -0.99
N PHE A 677 -36.44 -10.81 0.22
CA PHE A 677 -35.44 -10.09 1.02
C PHE A 677 -34.02 -10.47 0.59
N ASP A 678 -33.16 -9.46 0.41
CA ASP A 678 -31.73 -9.62 0.12
C ASP A 678 -30.90 -9.11 1.30
N PHE A 679 -29.96 -9.91 1.77
CA PHE A 679 -29.02 -9.55 2.84
C PHE A 679 -27.86 -8.73 2.30
N PHE A 680 -27.35 -9.13 1.12
CA PHE A 680 -26.33 -8.42 0.37
C PHE A 680 -27.02 -7.76 -0.83
N LEU A 681 -27.04 -6.43 -0.84
CA LEU A 681 -27.82 -5.68 -1.79
C LEU A 681 -27.12 -5.56 -3.15
N ARG A 682 -27.90 -5.47 -4.21
CA ARG A 682 -27.47 -4.99 -5.52
C ARG A 682 -27.63 -3.48 -5.57
N HIS A 683 -26.77 -2.81 -6.32
CA HIS A 683 -26.92 -1.39 -6.55
C HIS A 683 -28.19 -1.09 -7.37
N GLU A 684 -28.85 0.06 -7.14
CA GLU A 684 -30.11 0.43 -7.81
C GLU A 684 -30.00 0.43 -9.34
N SER A 685 -28.84 0.89 -9.89
CA SER A 685 -28.59 0.88 -11.34
C SER A 685 -28.69 -0.53 -11.96
N GLN A 686 -28.33 -1.56 -11.21
CA GLN A 686 -28.37 -2.97 -11.65
C GLN A 686 -29.78 -3.55 -11.64
N LEU A 687 -30.69 -2.96 -10.86
CA LEU A 687 -32.10 -3.38 -10.80
C LEU A 687 -32.92 -2.82 -11.98
N ALA A 688 -32.59 -1.61 -12.43
CA ALA A 688 -33.23 -0.99 -13.60
C ALA A 688 -32.96 -1.79 -14.89
N GLU A 689 -31.71 -2.23 -15.12
CA GLU A 689 -31.34 -3.05 -16.28
C GLU A 689 -32.01 -4.43 -16.31
N MET A 690 -32.42 -4.96 -15.15
CA MET A 690 -33.14 -6.24 -15.06
C MET A 690 -34.63 -6.12 -15.37
N GLN A 691 -35.21 -4.91 -15.32
CA GLN A 691 -36.61 -4.66 -15.65
C GLN A 691 -36.81 -4.40 -17.16
N GLU A 692 -35.74 -4.01 -17.86
CA GLU A 692 -35.76 -3.76 -19.32
C GLU A 692 -35.44 -5.03 -20.15
N LYS A 693 -34.95 -6.10 -19.54
CA LYS A 693 -34.73 -7.44 -20.14
C LYS A 693 -35.82 -8.44 -19.74
#